data_0acc62d1905d1d492ea57b5204ce9ead
#
_entry.id   0acc62d1905d1d492ea57b5204ce9ead
#
_cell.length_a   1.000
_cell.length_b   1.000
_cell.length_c   1.000
_cell.angle_alpha   90.00
_cell.angle_beta   90.00
_cell.angle_gamma   90.00
#
_symmetry.space_group_name_H-M   'P 1'
#
loop_
_entity.id
_entity.type
_entity.pdbx_description
1 polymer ?
#
loop_
_entity_poly.entity_id
_entity_poly.type
_entity_poly.pdbx_seq_one_letter_code
_entity_poly.pdbx_strand_id
1 'polypeptide(L)'
;MNGQWADVYTQEQVDRLWGPDGMGYNIMRIRINPDESNWKSYVNAVKWAKAHGATVFASPWTPPYRFKVGAEQTWGESSNHGHINTDSIESYAKWLERYRQFMEDQGAAIDILSVQNESDYDPEGYEGCLYTVDEMTRMVTALRQHLSPECKVMAPECFGWDSHKYNRELVKSAAMRNSIDIWGNHIYGVNDMTYVDYVRSLTKRPMWMTEYIFDEDKVGTWESACEFQEQIDSCMRAGFSAYVYYNMINHMFGDGKGGGNASELSTFAYVLGHYARYATGMTRIKSSFSDKGKTPVNGSAYVSENGDTLSLFVLNRSSEPVKLKANLPFESRQVHAALTNATRNRFVQDVSTQYAGTASPEIDLLGNAFYTLQFIRTEAETPEPSEPTVMEAYKKTTEVNPLNPYRFCADPTSVEYEGRLYVYGTNDQQEFNATGGLTSNTYGKIRSLVVMSTEDLVNWTYHGTIDMTAVCGQWLNASWAPSIVSREEADGKTHFYLYFSNSGGGVGVITSTSPLGPWTDPLGKNLISGSTPGLGLCSTPFDPGVVIDNDGTGWLAFGGGNPNAEGTELMPGNARIVRLGKDMISLDSDIMPIPAPYHFEANELNVMGGKLVYSYCTSWRERTNWPSYGGISEAPSACSIC
;
A
#
# COMPACT_ATOMS: atom_id res chain seq x y z
N MET A 1 9.00 -3.03 16.45
CA MET A 1 10.24 -3.25 15.76
C MET A 1 11.40 -2.90 16.66
N ASN A 2 12.40 -3.71 16.64
CA ASN A 2 13.56 -3.53 17.45
C ASN A 2 14.76 -3.21 16.56
N GLY A 3 15.29 -2.00 16.65
CA GLY A 3 16.57 -1.67 16.09
C GLY A 3 17.61 -1.75 17.21
N GLN A 4 18.33 -2.83 17.29
CA GLN A 4 19.49 -2.91 18.17
C GLN A 4 20.60 -1.95 17.72
N TRP A 5 20.55 -1.55 16.44
CA TRP A 5 21.53 -0.72 15.76
C TRP A 5 20.85 0.49 15.12
N ALA A 6 21.07 1.61 15.68
CA ALA A 6 20.30 2.84 15.55
C ALA A 6 20.29 3.50 14.16
N ASP A 7 21.27 3.35 13.34
CA ASP A 7 21.39 4.07 12.06
C ASP A 7 21.00 3.23 10.84
N VAL A 8 20.21 2.17 11.04
CA VAL A 8 19.98 1.15 10.00
C VAL A 8 18.72 1.42 9.16
N TYR A 9 17.81 2.31 9.62
CA TYR A 9 16.60 2.61 8.86
C TYR A 9 16.79 3.73 7.86
N THR A 10 16.53 3.44 6.59
CA THR A 10 16.29 4.49 5.61
C THR A 10 14.83 4.93 5.64
N GLN A 11 14.55 6.14 5.20
CA GLN A 11 13.18 6.62 5.06
C GLN A 11 12.36 5.67 4.15
N GLU A 12 12.94 5.24 3.03
CA GLU A 12 12.30 4.30 2.10
C GLU A 12 11.84 3.01 2.80
N GLN A 13 12.67 2.45 3.69
CA GLN A 13 12.29 1.25 4.45
C GLN A 13 11.14 1.52 5.41
N VAL A 14 11.14 2.66 6.07
CA VAL A 14 10.03 3.07 6.95
C VAL A 14 8.76 3.29 6.14
N ASP A 15 8.83 3.99 5.02
CA ASP A 15 7.69 4.24 4.13
C ASP A 15 7.09 2.92 3.61
N ARG A 16 7.93 1.95 3.25
CA ARG A 16 7.46 0.64 2.78
C ARG A 16 6.82 -0.23 3.85
N LEU A 17 7.19 -0.07 5.12
CA LEU A 17 6.62 -0.87 6.22
C LEU A 17 5.43 -0.15 6.87
N TRP A 18 5.52 1.14 7.14
CA TRP A 18 4.47 1.90 7.83
C TRP A 18 3.58 2.72 6.90
N GLY A 19 4.04 3.04 5.70
CA GLY A 19 3.29 3.86 4.77
C GLY A 19 1.97 3.22 4.31
N PRO A 20 1.01 4.04 3.87
CA PRO A 20 -0.30 3.57 3.40
C PRO A 20 -0.20 2.70 2.15
N ASP A 21 0.81 2.92 1.31
CA ASP A 21 1.09 2.11 0.13
C ASP A 21 2.02 0.92 0.42
N GLY A 22 2.61 0.91 1.61
CA GLY A 22 3.46 -0.16 2.12
C GLY A 22 2.66 -1.25 2.84
N MET A 23 3.23 -1.81 3.89
CA MET A 23 2.60 -2.86 4.69
C MET A 23 1.56 -2.32 5.69
N GLY A 24 1.51 -1.01 5.92
CA GLY A 24 0.53 -0.37 6.81
C GLY A 24 0.75 -0.69 8.29
N TYR A 25 2.00 -0.96 8.70
CA TYR A 25 2.30 -1.18 10.11
C TYR A 25 1.99 0.08 10.92
N ASN A 26 1.47 -0.09 12.11
CA ASN A 26 0.99 1.00 12.93
C ASN A 26 1.66 1.11 14.30
N ILE A 27 2.64 0.25 14.59
CA ILE A 27 3.42 0.28 15.83
C ILE A 27 4.90 0.23 15.50
N MET A 28 5.70 1.11 16.12
CA MET A 28 7.16 1.06 16.08
C MET A 28 7.70 0.91 17.49
N ARG A 29 8.59 -0.06 17.70
CA ARG A 29 9.36 -0.20 18.94
C ARG A 29 10.80 0.25 18.72
N ILE A 30 11.33 1.04 19.63
CA ILE A 30 12.73 1.48 19.62
C ILE A 30 13.41 1.16 20.94
N ARG A 31 14.74 1.02 20.88
CA ARG A 31 15.58 0.82 22.07
C ARG A 31 15.94 2.16 22.70
N ILE A 32 15.94 2.22 24.02
CA ILE A 32 16.54 3.31 24.78
C ILE A 32 17.99 2.95 25.07
N ASN A 33 18.92 3.69 24.49
CA ASN A 33 20.34 3.46 24.73
C ASN A 33 20.72 3.95 26.14
N PRO A 34 21.42 3.15 26.97
CA PRO A 34 21.88 3.58 28.27
C PRO A 34 22.95 4.69 28.21
N ASP A 35 23.65 4.83 27.10
CA ASP A 35 24.52 5.97 26.79
C ASP A 35 23.71 7.11 26.16
N GLU A 36 23.59 8.21 26.92
CA GLU A 36 22.79 9.38 26.51
C GLU A 36 23.31 10.04 25.21
N SER A 37 24.61 9.87 24.87
CA SER A 37 25.17 10.40 23.62
C SER A 37 24.57 9.77 22.36
N ASN A 38 23.98 8.58 22.50
CA ASN A 38 23.35 7.80 21.42
C ASN A 38 21.83 7.97 21.34
N TRP A 39 21.20 8.80 22.16
CA TRP A 39 19.75 8.97 22.16
C TRP A 39 19.16 9.46 20.83
N LYS A 40 19.96 10.22 20.06
CA LYS A 40 19.52 10.77 18.76
C LYS A 40 19.35 9.72 17.66
N SER A 41 19.86 8.51 17.87
CA SER A 41 19.96 7.50 16.81
C SER A 41 18.63 7.08 16.17
N TYR A 42 17.52 7.14 16.93
CA TYR A 42 16.19 6.78 16.40
C TYR A 42 15.32 7.99 15.99
N VAL A 43 15.80 9.20 16.16
CA VAL A 43 14.99 10.42 15.93
C VAL A 43 14.38 10.44 14.54
N ASN A 44 15.16 10.18 13.49
CA ASN A 44 14.65 10.21 12.12
C ASN A 44 13.66 9.07 11.86
N ALA A 45 13.97 7.85 12.28
CA ALA A 45 13.08 6.70 12.09
C ALA A 45 11.72 6.92 12.77
N VAL A 46 11.73 7.49 13.99
CA VAL A 46 10.49 7.85 14.70
C VAL A 46 9.71 8.93 13.96
N LYS A 47 10.36 9.98 13.47
CA LYS A 47 9.69 11.02 12.67
C LYS A 47 9.00 10.45 11.43
N TRP A 48 9.68 9.60 10.68
CA TRP A 48 9.13 8.98 9.49
C TRP A 48 7.93 8.07 9.83
N ALA A 49 8.06 7.23 10.86
CA ALA A 49 6.96 6.37 11.29
C ALA A 49 5.76 7.18 11.83
N LYS A 50 6.00 8.24 12.58
CA LYS A 50 4.97 9.17 13.07
C LYS A 50 4.26 9.90 11.92
N ALA A 51 4.96 10.25 10.86
CA ALA A 51 4.34 10.83 9.66
C ALA A 51 3.32 9.88 9.00
N HIS A 52 3.46 8.57 9.21
CA HIS A 52 2.49 7.55 8.81
C HIS A 52 1.48 7.19 9.91
N GLY A 53 1.41 7.94 10.99
CA GLY A 53 0.45 7.70 12.07
C GLY A 53 0.82 6.58 13.04
N ALA A 54 2.08 6.11 13.04
CA ALA A 54 2.49 5.02 13.92
C ALA A 54 2.47 5.42 15.41
N THR A 55 2.05 4.49 16.24
CA THR A 55 2.28 4.52 17.69
C THR A 55 3.71 4.06 17.98
N VAL A 56 4.48 4.88 18.68
CA VAL A 56 5.87 4.59 18.99
C VAL A 56 6.03 4.26 20.47
N PHE A 57 6.64 3.11 20.77
CA PHE A 57 7.05 2.79 22.13
C PHE A 57 8.55 2.53 22.23
N ALA A 58 9.11 2.93 23.37
CA ALA A 58 10.53 2.81 23.64
C ALA A 58 10.79 1.92 24.86
N SER A 59 11.75 1.00 24.72
CA SER A 59 12.16 0.07 25.77
C SER A 59 13.66 0.14 26.04
N PRO A 60 14.12 0.24 27.28
CA PRO A 60 15.52 0.04 27.65
C PRO A 60 15.84 -1.45 27.75
N TRP A 61 16.96 -1.90 27.20
CA TRP A 61 17.49 -3.26 27.44
C TRP A 61 18.19 -3.34 28.79
N THR A 62 18.81 -2.24 29.18
CA THR A 62 19.44 -2.09 30.46
C THR A 62 19.45 -0.62 30.88
N PRO A 63 19.31 -0.30 32.16
CA PRO A 63 19.60 1.04 32.68
C PRO A 63 21.10 1.36 32.55
N PRO A 64 21.50 2.64 32.57
CA PRO A 64 22.87 2.99 32.85
C PRO A 64 23.39 2.29 34.12
N TYR A 65 24.64 1.78 34.07
CA TYR A 65 25.22 0.99 35.16
C TYR A 65 25.11 1.65 36.55
N ARG A 66 25.12 2.99 36.61
CA ARG A 66 24.96 3.75 37.86
C ARG A 66 23.63 3.52 38.58
N PHE A 67 22.66 2.95 37.91
CA PHE A 67 21.35 2.58 38.46
C PHE A 67 21.23 1.08 38.76
N LYS A 68 22.31 0.33 38.65
CA LYS A 68 22.32 -1.12 38.80
C LYS A 68 23.20 -1.58 39.94
N VAL A 69 22.98 -2.80 40.38
CA VAL A 69 23.88 -3.55 41.27
C VAL A 69 24.25 -4.85 40.58
N GLY A 70 25.49 -5.34 40.84
CA GLY A 70 26.00 -6.55 40.23
C GLY A 70 26.37 -6.41 38.74
N ALA A 71 26.45 -5.18 38.23
CA ALA A 71 26.85 -4.88 36.86
C ALA A 71 28.25 -4.32 36.77
N GLU A 72 28.97 -4.64 35.69
CA GLU A 72 30.27 -4.04 35.39
C GLU A 72 30.11 -2.69 34.69
N GLN A 73 31.12 -1.80 34.84
CA GLN A 73 31.14 -0.46 34.20
C GLN A 73 31.48 -0.48 32.72
N THR A 74 31.32 -1.59 32.05
CA THR A 74 31.60 -1.73 30.63
C THR A 74 30.31 -1.79 29.82
N TRP A 75 30.32 -1.16 28.66
CA TRP A 75 29.20 -1.17 27.71
C TRP A 75 29.29 -2.36 26.75
N GLY A 76 30.03 -3.43 27.10
CA GLY A 76 30.11 -4.63 26.29
C GLY A 76 28.83 -5.47 26.41
N GLU A 77 28.40 -6.07 25.32
CA GLU A 77 27.15 -6.85 25.24
C GLU A 77 27.07 -7.99 26.29
N SER A 78 28.19 -8.60 26.65
CA SER A 78 28.27 -9.75 27.55
C SER A 78 28.48 -9.38 29.03
N SER A 79 28.65 -8.12 29.39
CA SER A 79 29.08 -7.73 30.74
C SER A 79 28.11 -6.79 31.47
N ASN A 80 27.01 -6.38 30.82
CA ASN A 80 26.08 -5.40 31.40
C ASN A 80 24.80 -6.06 31.94
N HIS A 81 24.98 -7.05 32.80
CA HIS A 81 23.94 -7.75 33.54
C HIS A 81 23.65 -7.10 34.89
N GLY A 82 22.99 -7.80 35.77
CA GLY A 82 22.72 -7.41 37.16
C GLY A 82 21.27 -7.01 37.40
N HIS A 83 21.05 -6.41 38.56
CA HIS A 83 19.71 -6.00 39.02
C HIS A 83 19.57 -4.49 39.08
N ILE A 84 18.34 -3.99 39.04
CA ILE A 84 18.07 -2.60 39.36
C ILE A 84 18.51 -2.30 40.82
N ASN A 85 19.18 -1.20 41.03
CA ASN A 85 19.45 -0.72 42.38
C ASN A 85 18.18 -0.10 42.95
N THR A 86 17.62 -0.71 43.97
CA THR A 86 16.37 -0.30 44.60
C THR A 86 16.38 1.16 45.08
N ASP A 87 17.54 1.65 45.54
CA ASP A 87 17.73 3.06 45.94
C ASP A 87 17.79 4.03 44.76
N SER A 88 17.98 3.53 43.58
CA SER A 88 18.08 4.32 42.34
C SER A 88 16.77 4.41 41.53
N ILE A 89 15.73 3.70 41.93
CA ILE A 89 14.45 3.62 41.19
C ILE A 89 13.88 5.00 40.83
N GLU A 90 13.82 5.91 41.80
CA GLU A 90 13.35 7.29 41.58
C GLU A 90 14.21 8.06 40.58
N SER A 91 15.53 7.92 40.69
CA SER A 91 16.48 8.59 39.80
C SER A 91 16.43 8.02 38.39
N TYR A 92 16.19 6.71 38.26
CA TYR A 92 16.04 6.04 36.99
C TYR A 92 14.70 6.41 36.32
N ALA A 93 13.62 6.49 37.06
CA ALA A 93 12.34 6.96 36.53
C ALA A 93 12.43 8.36 35.94
N LYS A 94 13.14 9.29 36.62
CA LYS A 94 13.43 10.63 36.09
C LYS A 94 14.32 10.61 34.83
N TRP A 95 15.26 9.66 34.77
CA TRP A 95 16.12 9.49 33.60
C TRP A 95 15.32 9.03 32.39
N LEU A 96 14.36 8.12 32.56
CA LEU A 96 13.44 7.68 31.50
C LEU A 96 12.56 8.83 30.99
N GLU A 97 12.03 9.68 31.89
CA GLU A 97 11.29 10.88 31.47
C GLU A 97 12.17 11.88 30.73
N ARG A 98 13.44 12.05 31.12
CA ARG A 98 14.40 12.89 30.37
C ARG A 98 14.63 12.36 28.95
N TYR A 99 14.68 11.03 28.77
CA TYR A 99 14.76 10.44 27.43
C TYR A 99 13.50 10.77 26.60
N ARG A 100 12.33 10.58 27.18
CA ARG A 100 11.06 10.93 26.52
C ARG A 100 11.06 12.43 26.11
N GLN A 101 11.41 13.32 27.02
CA GLN A 101 11.48 14.75 26.75
C GLN A 101 12.51 15.07 25.65
N PHE A 102 13.69 14.46 25.70
CA PHE A 102 14.68 14.61 24.63
C PHE A 102 14.10 14.26 23.26
N MET A 103 13.42 13.13 23.15
CA MET A 103 12.80 12.69 21.88
C MET A 103 11.70 13.67 21.42
N GLU A 104 10.89 14.16 22.34
CA GLU A 104 9.86 15.16 22.05
C GLU A 104 10.48 16.48 21.56
N ASP A 105 11.51 16.98 22.22
CA ASP A 105 12.24 18.19 21.81
C ASP A 105 12.87 18.06 20.42
N GLN A 106 13.17 16.84 19.98
CA GLN A 106 13.61 16.55 18.62
C GLN A 106 12.44 16.42 17.62
N GLY A 107 11.18 16.53 18.05
CA GLY A 107 9.99 16.29 17.23
C GLY A 107 9.75 14.80 16.93
N ALA A 108 10.27 13.91 17.77
CA ALA A 108 10.17 12.45 17.66
C ALA A 108 9.45 11.89 18.91
N ALA A 109 8.23 12.34 19.16
CA ALA A 109 7.48 12.03 20.38
C ALA A 109 7.27 10.51 20.57
N ILE A 110 7.43 10.06 21.83
CA ILE A 110 7.21 8.70 22.27
C ILE A 110 5.81 8.61 22.89
N ASP A 111 4.97 7.69 22.41
CA ASP A 111 3.59 7.51 22.90
C ASP A 111 3.53 6.60 24.12
N ILE A 112 4.45 5.61 24.20
CA ILE A 112 4.48 4.61 25.24
C ILE A 112 5.93 4.38 25.67
N LEU A 113 6.15 4.34 26.97
CA LEU A 113 7.46 4.07 27.55
C LEU A 113 7.40 2.80 28.38
N SER A 114 8.25 1.84 28.03
CA SER A 114 8.45 0.60 28.77
C SER A 114 9.54 0.78 29.82
N VAL A 115 9.44 0.09 30.94
CA VAL A 115 10.42 0.20 32.03
C VAL A 115 11.65 -0.65 31.82
N GLN A 116 11.52 -1.81 31.17
CA GLN A 116 12.62 -2.75 30.98
C GLN A 116 12.26 -3.84 29.97
N ASN A 117 13.16 -4.12 29.04
CA ASN A 117 13.13 -5.31 28.20
C ASN A 117 13.53 -6.55 29.01
N GLU A 118 12.70 -7.60 29.00
CA GLU A 118 13.00 -8.90 29.62
C GLU A 118 13.43 -8.81 31.08
N SER A 119 12.60 -8.17 31.88
CA SER A 119 12.86 -7.90 33.29
C SER A 119 13.03 -9.13 34.19
N ASP A 120 12.67 -10.30 33.70
CA ASP A 120 12.70 -11.61 34.36
C ASP A 120 13.77 -12.56 33.80
N TYR A 121 14.61 -12.10 32.86
CA TYR A 121 15.59 -12.91 32.16
C TYR A 121 16.99 -12.27 32.20
N ASP A 122 18.00 -13.09 32.42
CA ASP A 122 19.42 -12.70 32.41
C ASP A 122 20.09 -13.27 31.15
N PRO A 123 20.19 -12.50 30.06
CA PRO A 123 20.71 -12.99 28.78
C PRO A 123 22.22 -13.17 28.80
N GLU A 124 22.74 -14.21 28.12
CA GLU A 124 24.19 -14.42 27.99
C GLU A 124 24.83 -13.58 26.88
N GLY A 125 24.08 -13.18 25.84
CA GLY A 125 24.63 -12.58 24.61
C GLY A 125 24.37 -11.10 24.42
N TYR A 126 23.63 -10.44 25.34
CA TYR A 126 23.30 -9.02 25.26
C TYR A 126 23.06 -8.42 26.65
N GLU A 127 22.93 -7.11 26.76
CA GLU A 127 22.68 -6.45 28.01
C GLU A 127 21.29 -6.74 28.59
N GLY A 128 21.20 -6.85 29.92
CA GLY A 128 19.96 -7.07 30.65
C GLY A 128 19.92 -6.37 32.00
N CYS A 129 18.77 -6.43 32.66
CA CYS A 129 18.60 -5.97 34.04
C CYS A 129 17.41 -6.68 34.67
N LEU A 130 17.67 -7.46 35.71
CA LEU A 130 16.64 -8.19 36.42
C LEU A 130 15.87 -7.30 37.39
N TYR A 131 14.59 -7.63 37.58
CA TYR A 131 13.70 -7.02 38.56
C TYR A 131 12.95 -8.09 39.32
N THR A 132 12.91 -8.00 40.63
CA THR A 132 11.95 -8.73 41.44
C THR A 132 10.55 -8.15 41.23
N VAL A 133 9.52 -8.89 41.67
CA VAL A 133 8.11 -8.41 41.63
C VAL A 133 7.94 -7.08 42.37
N ASP A 134 8.61 -6.91 43.51
CA ASP A 134 8.58 -5.66 44.30
C ASP A 134 9.27 -4.53 43.56
N GLU A 135 10.48 -4.74 43.03
CA GLU A 135 11.23 -3.75 42.28
C GLU A 135 10.49 -3.29 41.01
N MET A 136 9.88 -4.21 40.27
CA MET A 136 9.07 -3.86 39.10
C MET A 136 7.85 -3.02 39.50
N THR A 137 7.15 -3.43 40.57
CA THR A 137 5.99 -2.68 41.08
C THR A 137 6.39 -1.26 41.53
N ARG A 138 7.51 -1.11 42.22
CA ARG A 138 8.03 0.19 42.63
C ARG A 138 8.47 1.02 41.43
N MET A 139 9.13 0.42 40.45
CA MET A 139 9.61 1.09 39.26
C MET A 139 8.47 1.67 38.42
N VAL A 140 7.42 0.90 38.13
CA VAL A 140 6.26 1.42 37.38
C VAL A 140 5.52 2.50 38.15
N THR A 141 5.47 2.39 39.49
CA THR A 141 4.85 3.39 40.34
C THR A 141 5.64 4.71 40.31
N ALA A 142 6.97 4.64 40.43
CA ALA A 142 7.85 5.79 40.33
C ALA A 142 7.79 6.44 38.93
N LEU A 143 7.84 5.61 37.89
CA LEU A 143 7.74 6.11 36.50
C LEU A 143 6.43 6.86 36.28
N ARG A 144 5.29 6.33 36.72
CA ARG A 144 3.98 6.99 36.61
C ARG A 144 3.95 8.37 37.28
N GLN A 145 4.67 8.55 38.36
CA GLN A 145 4.73 9.84 39.08
C GLN A 145 5.54 10.91 38.35
N HIS A 146 6.52 10.50 37.54
CA HIS A 146 7.43 11.40 36.85
C HIS A 146 7.14 11.57 35.36
N LEU A 147 6.52 10.55 34.75
CA LEU A 147 6.23 10.55 33.31
C LEU A 147 5.08 11.52 32.98
N SER A 148 5.20 12.22 31.86
CA SER A 148 4.10 13.00 31.28
C SER A 148 2.82 12.18 31.24
N PRO A 149 1.67 12.74 31.65
CA PRO A 149 0.38 12.01 31.66
C PRO A 149 -0.08 11.60 30.25
N GLU A 150 0.43 12.22 29.20
CA GLU A 150 0.11 11.87 27.80
C GLU A 150 0.87 10.64 27.32
N CYS A 151 2.01 10.32 27.93
CA CYS A 151 2.78 9.12 27.62
C CYS A 151 2.29 7.92 28.46
N LYS A 152 1.99 6.82 27.80
CA LYS A 152 1.55 5.58 28.46
C LYS A 152 2.74 4.82 29.07
N VAL A 153 2.50 4.09 30.16
CA VAL A 153 3.46 3.16 30.76
C VAL A 153 3.15 1.74 30.33
N MET A 154 4.17 1.03 29.85
CA MET A 154 4.09 -0.39 29.53
C MET A 154 5.06 -1.18 30.41
N ALA A 155 4.62 -2.32 30.89
CA ALA A 155 5.40 -3.30 31.64
C ALA A 155 4.65 -4.65 31.67
N PRO A 156 5.28 -5.78 32.03
CA PRO A 156 6.68 -5.92 32.43
C PRO A 156 7.64 -6.28 31.28
N GLU A 157 7.16 -6.54 30.06
CA GLU A 157 7.93 -7.04 28.92
C GLU A 157 8.79 -8.28 29.26
N CYS A 158 8.16 -9.27 29.90
CA CYS A 158 8.81 -10.51 30.26
C CYS A 158 9.30 -11.30 29.05
N PHE A 159 10.40 -12.04 29.21
CA PHE A 159 10.99 -12.89 28.17
C PHE A 159 10.01 -13.96 27.63
N GLY A 160 9.36 -14.70 28.47
CA GLY A 160 8.40 -15.71 28.00
C GLY A 160 8.19 -16.90 28.92
N TRP A 161 8.89 -17.99 28.70
CA TRP A 161 8.61 -19.30 29.32
C TRP A 161 8.40 -19.28 30.85
N ASP A 162 9.33 -18.72 31.60
CA ASP A 162 9.24 -18.62 33.04
C ASP A 162 8.40 -17.42 33.53
N SER A 163 7.99 -16.57 32.62
CA SER A 163 7.20 -15.37 32.91
C SER A 163 5.83 -15.65 33.50
N HIS A 164 5.32 -16.88 33.39
CA HIS A 164 4.02 -17.25 33.90
C HIS A 164 3.89 -16.97 35.41
N LYS A 165 4.90 -17.33 36.21
CA LYS A 165 4.91 -17.06 37.65
C LYS A 165 5.05 -15.57 37.92
N TYR A 166 6.00 -14.94 37.26
CA TYR A 166 6.29 -13.53 37.44
C TYR A 166 5.08 -12.66 37.07
N ASN A 167 4.46 -12.89 35.90
CA ASN A 167 3.24 -12.21 35.50
C ASN A 167 2.07 -12.44 36.48
N ARG A 168 1.89 -13.66 36.97
CA ARG A 168 0.82 -14.00 37.94
C ARG A 168 1.01 -13.31 39.28
N GLU A 169 2.25 -13.12 39.73
CA GLU A 169 2.53 -12.39 40.97
C GLU A 169 2.38 -10.88 40.78
N LEU A 170 2.94 -10.33 39.68
CA LEU A 170 2.82 -8.91 39.37
C LEU A 170 1.37 -8.44 39.24
N VAL A 171 0.51 -9.22 38.60
CA VAL A 171 -0.88 -8.81 38.38
C VAL A 171 -1.72 -8.83 39.67
N LYS A 172 -1.27 -9.47 40.76
CA LYS A 172 -1.92 -9.39 42.08
C LYS A 172 -1.72 -8.01 42.71
N SER A 173 -0.62 -7.32 42.41
CA SER A 173 -0.34 -5.99 42.94
C SER A 173 -1.30 -4.94 42.35
N ALA A 174 -2.08 -4.30 43.22
CA ALA A 174 -2.94 -3.19 42.82
C ALA A 174 -2.11 -1.98 42.33
N ALA A 175 -0.95 -1.72 42.95
CA ALA A 175 -0.03 -0.66 42.53
C ALA A 175 0.47 -0.91 41.11
N MET A 176 0.88 -2.12 40.76
CA MET A 176 1.26 -2.52 39.42
C MET A 176 0.14 -2.23 38.42
N ARG A 177 -1.07 -2.78 38.64
CA ARG A 177 -2.21 -2.62 37.75
C ARG A 177 -2.63 -1.16 37.51
N ASN A 178 -2.51 -0.32 38.57
CA ASN A 178 -2.91 1.08 38.51
C ASN A 178 -1.86 1.98 37.83
N SER A 179 -0.59 1.59 37.85
CA SER A 179 0.52 2.40 37.35
C SER A 179 0.83 2.18 35.88
N ILE A 180 0.33 1.09 35.27
CA ILE A 180 0.56 0.80 33.84
C ILE A 180 -0.71 0.99 33.02
N ASP A 181 -0.53 1.25 31.73
CA ASP A 181 -1.59 1.35 30.74
C ASP A 181 -1.67 0.11 29.85
N ILE A 182 -0.53 -0.56 29.64
CA ILE A 182 -0.39 -1.71 28.75
C ILE A 182 0.42 -2.80 29.47
N TRP A 183 -0.05 -4.03 29.32
CA TRP A 183 0.66 -5.22 29.78
C TRP A 183 1.45 -5.81 28.62
N GLY A 184 2.75 -5.53 28.54
CA GLY A 184 3.64 -6.02 27.48
C GLY A 184 4.29 -7.34 27.86
N ASN A 185 4.42 -8.27 26.90
CA ASN A 185 5.16 -9.52 27.07
C ASN A 185 5.72 -10.03 25.76
N HIS A 186 6.87 -10.72 25.83
CA HIS A 186 7.39 -11.57 24.77
C HIS A 186 6.77 -12.98 24.89
N ILE A 187 7.06 -13.85 23.94
CA ILE A 187 6.53 -15.22 23.91
C ILE A 187 7.61 -16.29 23.65
N TYR A 188 8.87 -15.99 23.98
CA TYR A 188 9.97 -16.93 23.80
C TYR A 188 9.76 -18.20 24.68
N GLY A 189 9.82 -19.37 24.05
CA GLY A 189 9.63 -20.65 24.73
C GLY A 189 8.23 -20.88 25.31
N VAL A 190 7.25 -20.04 25.02
CA VAL A 190 5.88 -20.17 25.53
C VAL A 190 5.09 -21.16 24.70
N ASN A 191 4.67 -22.27 25.30
CA ASN A 191 3.81 -23.28 24.69
C ASN A 191 2.34 -23.19 25.18
N ASP A 192 2.08 -22.44 26.23
CA ASP A 192 0.75 -22.29 26.86
C ASP A 192 0.47 -20.79 27.12
N MET A 193 -0.55 -20.27 26.49
CA MET A 193 -1.00 -18.88 26.64
C MET A 193 -2.07 -18.69 27.72
N THR A 194 -2.36 -19.69 28.53
CA THR A 194 -3.43 -19.60 29.56
C THR A 194 -3.15 -18.56 30.64
N TYR A 195 -1.89 -18.18 30.85
CA TYR A 195 -1.55 -17.07 31.75
C TYR A 195 -2.18 -15.73 31.31
N VAL A 196 -2.43 -15.55 30.03
CA VAL A 196 -3.08 -14.34 29.47
C VAL A 196 -4.49 -14.21 30.07
N ASP A 197 -5.25 -15.28 30.07
CA ASP A 197 -6.59 -15.30 30.67
C ASP A 197 -6.54 -15.00 32.18
N TYR A 198 -5.55 -15.55 32.91
CA TYR A 198 -5.37 -15.23 34.30
C TYR A 198 -5.08 -13.76 34.55
N VAL A 199 -4.15 -13.17 33.80
CA VAL A 199 -3.84 -11.73 33.88
C VAL A 199 -5.07 -10.89 33.56
N ARG A 200 -5.78 -11.20 32.48
CA ARG A 200 -7.02 -10.51 32.08
C ARG A 200 -8.15 -10.62 33.05
N SER A 201 -8.19 -11.69 33.87
CA SER A 201 -9.19 -11.83 34.93
C SER A 201 -9.02 -10.80 36.06
N LEU A 202 -7.81 -10.28 36.26
CA LEU A 202 -7.45 -9.33 37.30
C LEU A 202 -7.23 -7.89 36.84
N THR A 203 -7.04 -7.68 35.51
CA THR A 203 -6.87 -6.34 34.94
C THR A 203 -7.58 -6.20 33.61
N LYS A 204 -8.03 -4.96 33.30
CA LYS A 204 -8.63 -4.59 32.01
C LYS A 204 -7.60 -3.95 31.04
N ARG A 205 -6.34 -3.88 31.45
CA ARG A 205 -5.29 -3.32 30.60
C ARG A 205 -5.12 -4.16 29.34
N PRO A 206 -4.97 -3.56 28.16
CA PRO A 206 -4.68 -4.28 26.94
C PRO A 206 -3.36 -5.04 27.07
N MET A 207 -3.30 -6.23 26.50
CA MET A 207 -2.10 -7.05 26.49
C MET A 207 -1.47 -6.99 25.09
N TRP A 208 -0.18 -6.69 25.03
CA TRP A 208 0.60 -6.63 23.81
C TRP A 208 1.68 -7.73 23.79
N MET A 209 1.79 -8.42 22.68
CA MET A 209 2.95 -9.23 22.35
C MET A 209 4.01 -8.30 21.76
N THR A 210 5.04 -8.00 22.55
CA THR A 210 5.95 -6.88 22.27
C THR A 210 7.25 -7.28 21.60
N GLU A 211 7.58 -8.57 21.59
CA GLU A 211 8.74 -9.10 20.84
C GLU A 211 8.63 -10.60 20.60
N TYR A 212 9.00 -11.01 19.40
CA TYR A 212 9.37 -12.36 19.03
C TYR A 212 10.22 -12.33 17.77
N ILE A 213 11.21 -13.21 17.65
CA ILE A 213 12.03 -13.44 16.47
C ILE A 213 12.03 -14.94 16.12
N PHE A 214 11.97 -15.25 14.84
CA PHE A 214 12.28 -16.59 14.34
C PHE A 214 13.80 -16.77 14.19
N ASP A 215 14.27 -18.00 14.34
CA ASP A 215 15.67 -18.35 14.06
C ASP A 215 16.03 -17.98 12.61
N GLU A 216 17.17 -17.35 12.38
CA GLU A 216 17.59 -16.83 11.06
C GLU A 216 17.67 -17.91 9.98
N ASP A 217 18.00 -19.16 10.35
CA ASP A 217 18.05 -20.28 9.42
C ASP A 217 16.66 -20.71 8.91
N LYS A 218 15.61 -20.41 9.64
CA LYS A 218 14.22 -20.72 9.29
C LYS A 218 13.54 -19.64 8.45
N VAL A 219 13.93 -18.39 8.61
CA VAL A 219 13.28 -17.27 7.90
C VAL A 219 13.49 -17.36 6.39
N GLY A 220 12.53 -16.84 5.60
CA GLY A 220 12.61 -16.79 4.14
C GLY A 220 12.04 -18.03 3.44
N THR A 221 11.49 -19.01 4.18
CA THR A 221 10.75 -20.14 3.61
C THR A 221 9.25 -19.95 3.71
N TRP A 222 8.48 -20.58 2.82
CA TRP A 222 7.02 -20.58 2.91
C TRP A 222 6.52 -21.27 4.19
N GLU A 223 7.22 -22.33 4.61
CA GLU A 223 6.88 -23.05 5.85
C GLU A 223 6.98 -22.14 7.08
N SER A 224 8.07 -21.39 7.20
CA SER A 224 8.23 -20.45 8.33
C SER A 224 7.25 -19.27 8.24
N ALA A 225 6.85 -18.86 7.04
CA ALA A 225 5.80 -17.85 6.86
C ALA A 225 4.43 -18.35 7.34
N CYS A 226 4.13 -19.65 7.14
CA CYS A 226 2.94 -20.28 7.70
C CYS A 226 3.01 -20.35 9.24
N GLU A 227 4.13 -20.75 9.81
CA GLU A 227 4.35 -20.77 11.26
C GLU A 227 4.21 -19.35 11.85
N PHE A 228 4.71 -18.34 11.14
CA PHE A 228 4.57 -16.94 11.54
C PHE A 228 3.10 -16.50 11.59
N GLN A 229 2.34 -16.83 10.54
CA GLN A 229 0.90 -16.54 10.51
C GLN A 229 0.16 -17.24 11.66
N GLU A 230 0.45 -18.52 11.90
CA GLU A 230 -0.17 -19.30 12.97
C GLU A 230 0.18 -18.75 14.35
N GLN A 231 1.38 -18.26 14.54
CA GLN A 231 1.80 -17.62 15.80
C GLN A 231 1.05 -16.31 16.03
N ILE A 232 0.93 -15.43 15.00
CA ILE A 232 0.13 -14.20 15.11
C ILE A 232 -1.30 -14.56 15.47
N ASP A 233 -1.92 -15.51 14.76
CA ASP A 233 -3.30 -15.95 15.03
C ASP A 233 -3.47 -16.51 16.44
N SER A 234 -2.50 -17.28 16.93
CA SER A 234 -2.48 -17.81 18.30
C SER A 234 -2.44 -16.70 19.35
N CYS A 235 -1.58 -15.70 19.16
CA CYS A 235 -1.52 -14.53 20.05
C CYS A 235 -2.84 -13.76 20.07
N MET A 236 -3.43 -13.51 18.91
CA MET A 236 -4.71 -12.81 18.81
C MET A 236 -5.85 -13.62 19.46
N ARG A 237 -5.84 -14.95 19.30
CA ARG A 237 -6.80 -15.84 19.97
C ARG A 237 -6.65 -15.87 21.48
N ALA A 238 -5.41 -15.79 21.99
CA ALA A 238 -5.13 -15.68 23.41
C ALA A 238 -5.58 -14.33 24.00
N GLY A 239 -5.83 -13.33 23.16
CA GLY A 239 -6.35 -12.03 23.57
C GLY A 239 -5.31 -10.92 23.65
N PHE A 240 -4.18 -11.08 23.01
CA PHE A 240 -3.31 -9.95 22.73
C PHE A 240 -4.01 -9.00 21.75
N SER A 241 -3.83 -7.70 21.94
CA SER A 241 -4.39 -6.65 21.09
C SER A 241 -3.35 -5.98 20.19
N ALA A 242 -2.10 -6.39 20.29
CA ALA A 242 -1.02 -6.01 19.39
C ALA A 242 0.01 -7.12 19.25
N TYR A 243 0.69 -7.15 18.13
CA TYR A 243 1.79 -8.05 17.82
C TYR A 243 2.95 -7.28 17.24
N VAL A 244 4.13 -7.33 17.86
CA VAL A 244 5.34 -6.63 17.44
C VAL A 244 6.44 -7.65 17.19
N TYR A 245 6.92 -7.70 15.96
CA TYR A 245 7.96 -8.63 15.53
C TYR A 245 9.36 -8.03 15.70
N TYR A 246 10.33 -8.84 16.09
CA TYR A 246 11.75 -8.49 16.13
C TYR A 246 12.46 -9.06 14.89
N ASN A 247 13.28 -8.54 14.43
CA ASN A 247 14.24 -7.76 13.69
C ASN A 247 13.68 -7.42 12.29
N MET A 248 13.07 -6.28 12.18
CA MET A 248 12.33 -5.91 10.97
C MET A 248 13.21 -5.75 9.74
N ILE A 249 14.44 -5.22 9.87
CA ILE A 249 15.27 -4.99 8.68
C ILE A 249 15.74 -6.30 8.07
N ASN A 250 16.22 -7.22 8.88
CA ASN A 250 16.75 -8.47 8.35
C ASN A 250 15.65 -9.40 7.82
N HIS A 251 14.47 -9.40 8.48
CA HIS A 251 13.43 -10.38 8.16
C HIS A 251 12.31 -9.86 7.25
N MET A 252 12.14 -8.53 7.16
CA MET A 252 11.06 -7.96 6.35
C MET A 252 11.49 -7.55 4.93
N PHE A 253 12.81 -7.59 4.66
CA PHE A 253 13.35 -7.24 3.35
C PHE A 253 14.19 -8.36 2.73
N GLY A 254 14.33 -8.33 1.40
CA GLY A 254 15.15 -9.24 0.63
C GLY A 254 14.69 -10.70 0.78
N ASP A 255 15.64 -11.57 1.05
CA ASP A 255 15.39 -13.01 1.28
C ASP A 255 14.87 -13.32 2.70
N GLY A 256 14.68 -12.29 3.53
CA GLY A 256 14.29 -12.42 4.93
C GLY A 256 15.43 -12.87 5.86
N LYS A 257 16.65 -12.92 5.37
CA LYS A 257 17.87 -13.36 6.11
C LYS A 257 18.97 -12.30 6.15
N GLY A 258 18.59 -11.05 5.85
CA GLY A 258 19.53 -9.93 5.77
C GLY A 258 20.34 -9.90 4.47
N GLY A 259 20.03 -10.75 3.52
CA GLY A 259 20.60 -10.79 2.18
C GLY A 259 19.63 -10.29 1.11
N GLY A 260 20.10 -10.25 -0.13
CA GLY A 260 19.27 -9.87 -1.27
C GLY A 260 19.05 -8.36 -1.41
N ASN A 261 18.02 -8.00 -2.15
CA ASN A 261 17.68 -6.58 -2.41
C ASN A 261 16.91 -5.99 -1.23
N ALA A 262 17.57 -5.10 -0.48
CA ALA A 262 16.98 -4.42 0.69
C ALA A 262 15.75 -3.53 0.33
N SER A 263 15.45 -3.35 -0.95
CA SER A 263 14.23 -2.66 -1.41
C SER A 263 13.05 -3.60 -1.67
N GLU A 264 13.23 -4.92 -1.64
CA GLU A 264 12.16 -5.89 -1.81
C GLU A 264 11.62 -6.35 -0.46
N LEU A 265 10.30 -6.46 -0.34
CA LEU A 265 9.64 -6.96 0.86
C LEU A 265 9.63 -8.50 0.88
N SER A 266 9.99 -9.08 2.02
CA SER A 266 9.94 -10.52 2.21
C SER A 266 8.50 -11.03 2.39
N THR A 267 8.31 -12.35 2.31
CA THR A 267 7.02 -12.99 2.60
C THR A 267 6.55 -12.70 4.03
N PHE A 268 7.46 -12.57 5.00
CA PHE A 268 7.14 -12.20 6.38
C PHE A 268 6.51 -10.81 6.47
N ALA A 269 7.05 -9.85 5.69
CA ALA A 269 6.47 -8.50 5.64
C ALA A 269 5.00 -8.54 5.19
N TYR A 270 4.70 -9.33 4.18
CA TYR A 270 3.34 -9.48 3.70
C TYR A 270 2.44 -10.19 4.69
N VAL A 271 2.89 -11.27 5.34
CA VAL A 271 2.10 -11.97 6.37
C VAL A 271 1.69 -11.04 7.51
N LEU A 272 2.63 -10.26 8.05
CA LEU A 272 2.30 -9.27 9.09
C LEU A 272 1.44 -8.13 8.52
N GLY A 273 1.69 -7.72 7.28
CA GLY A 273 0.93 -6.70 6.57
C GLY A 273 -0.55 -7.04 6.37
N HIS A 274 -0.90 -8.31 6.20
CA HIS A 274 -2.31 -8.74 6.21
C HIS A 274 -3.02 -8.28 7.50
N TYR A 275 -2.42 -8.55 8.66
CA TYR A 275 -3.02 -8.15 9.93
C TYR A 275 -3.00 -6.64 10.13
N ALA A 276 -1.90 -5.98 9.78
CA ALA A 276 -1.78 -4.53 9.91
C ALA A 276 -2.83 -3.78 9.09
N ARG A 277 -3.11 -4.22 7.87
CA ARG A 277 -4.07 -3.56 6.98
C ARG A 277 -5.52 -3.92 7.23
N TYR A 278 -5.78 -5.17 7.62
CA TYR A 278 -7.15 -5.69 7.63
C TYR A 278 -7.69 -6.09 8.99
N ALA A 279 -6.87 -6.00 10.08
CA ALA A 279 -7.31 -6.26 11.44
C ALA A 279 -7.15 -5.04 12.38
N THR A 280 -6.40 -4.01 11.96
CA THR A 280 -6.20 -2.80 12.79
C THR A 280 -7.54 -2.11 13.08
N GLY A 281 -7.78 -1.81 14.36
CA GLY A 281 -9.03 -1.19 14.82
C GLY A 281 -10.24 -2.13 14.83
N MET A 282 -10.06 -3.41 14.50
CA MET A 282 -11.16 -4.38 14.47
C MET A 282 -11.17 -5.26 15.71
N THR A 283 -12.32 -5.80 16.02
CA THR A 283 -12.51 -6.76 17.12
C THR A 283 -12.52 -8.18 16.59
N ARG A 284 -11.66 -9.04 17.14
CA ARG A 284 -11.68 -10.47 16.82
C ARG A 284 -12.97 -11.10 17.30
N ILE A 285 -13.65 -11.83 16.43
CA ILE A 285 -14.86 -12.58 16.74
C ILE A 285 -14.62 -14.09 16.80
N LYS A 286 -15.50 -14.81 17.46
CA LYS A 286 -15.44 -16.27 17.50
C LYS A 286 -15.70 -16.84 16.10
N SER A 287 -14.79 -17.64 15.61
CA SER A 287 -14.90 -18.37 14.35
C SER A 287 -14.54 -19.84 14.55
N SER A 288 -15.08 -20.73 13.72
CA SER A 288 -14.80 -22.16 13.78
C SER A 288 -14.96 -22.81 12.40
N PHE A 289 -14.18 -23.84 12.15
CA PHE A 289 -14.32 -24.70 10.97
C PHE A 289 -15.19 -25.91 11.29
N SER A 290 -16.13 -26.25 10.40
CA SER A 290 -17.08 -27.35 10.61
C SER A 290 -16.43 -28.72 10.48
N ASP A 291 -15.33 -28.85 9.76
CA ASP A 291 -14.59 -30.09 9.57
C ASP A 291 -13.76 -30.51 10.79
N LYS A 292 -13.72 -29.65 11.82
CA LYS A 292 -12.98 -29.86 13.09
C LYS A 292 -11.48 -30.15 12.90
N GLY A 293 -10.85 -29.50 11.91
CA GLY A 293 -9.41 -29.61 11.63
C GLY A 293 -9.01 -30.85 10.84
N LYS A 294 -9.94 -31.49 10.11
CA LYS A 294 -9.60 -32.58 9.19
C LYS A 294 -8.85 -32.08 7.96
N THR A 295 -9.11 -30.86 7.53
CA THR A 295 -8.39 -30.18 6.47
C THR A 295 -7.35 -29.26 7.10
N PRO A 296 -6.12 -29.16 6.59
CA PRO A 296 -5.08 -28.28 7.12
C PRO A 296 -5.35 -26.80 6.73
N VAL A 297 -6.52 -26.32 7.09
CA VAL A 297 -6.99 -24.94 6.93
C VAL A 297 -7.27 -24.38 8.31
N ASN A 298 -6.66 -23.23 8.60
CA ASN A 298 -6.92 -22.49 9.83
C ASN A 298 -7.23 -21.02 9.52
N GLY A 299 -7.69 -20.28 10.53
CA GLY A 299 -7.93 -18.85 10.33
C GLY A 299 -8.76 -18.24 11.45
N SER A 300 -8.91 -16.92 11.37
CA SER A 300 -9.65 -16.09 12.32
C SER A 300 -10.47 -15.04 11.61
N ALA A 301 -11.43 -14.45 12.34
CA ALA A 301 -12.29 -13.41 11.81
C ALA A 301 -12.33 -12.19 12.74
N TYR A 302 -12.42 -11.03 12.14
CA TYR A 302 -12.47 -9.73 12.81
C TYR A 302 -13.62 -8.90 12.25
N VAL A 303 -14.22 -8.07 13.08
CA VAL A 303 -15.31 -7.17 12.69
C VAL A 303 -14.98 -5.75 13.08
N SER A 304 -15.32 -4.79 12.23
CA SER A 304 -15.22 -3.36 12.54
C SER A 304 -16.15 -2.97 13.69
N GLU A 305 -15.87 -1.85 14.35
CA GLU A 305 -16.65 -1.37 15.49
C GLU A 305 -18.14 -1.15 15.13
N ASN A 306 -18.40 -0.63 13.94
CA ASN A 306 -19.77 -0.42 13.43
C ASN A 306 -20.44 -1.70 12.88
N GLY A 307 -19.72 -2.82 12.80
CA GLY A 307 -20.23 -4.09 12.30
C GLY A 307 -20.40 -4.20 10.79
N ASP A 308 -19.95 -3.22 10.02
CA ASP A 308 -20.15 -3.17 8.57
C ASP A 308 -19.06 -3.87 7.76
N THR A 309 -17.93 -4.14 8.37
CA THR A 309 -16.78 -4.80 7.72
C THR A 309 -16.35 -6.02 8.53
N LEU A 310 -16.19 -7.15 7.83
CA LEU A 310 -15.66 -8.39 8.39
C LEU A 310 -14.42 -8.81 7.61
N SER A 311 -13.30 -8.97 8.31
CA SER A 311 -12.06 -9.52 7.74
C SER A 311 -11.88 -10.97 8.17
N LEU A 312 -11.78 -11.85 7.18
CA LEU A 312 -11.54 -13.28 7.36
C LEU A 312 -10.12 -13.62 6.91
N PHE A 313 -9.32 -14.10 7.85
CA PHE A 313 -7.94 -14.56 7.62
C PHE A 313 -7.96 -16.07 7.49
N VAL A 314 -7.43 -16.63 6.41
CA VAL A 314 -7.45 -18.07 6.15
C VAL A 314 -6.11 -18.53 5.59
N LEU A 315 -5.48 -19.47 6.27
CA LEU A 315 -4.29 -20.18 5.79
C LEU A 315 -4.68 -21.58 5.34
N ASN A 316 -4.43 -21.90 4.06
CA ASN A 316 -4.48 -23.26 3.55
C ASN A 316 -3.05 -23.82 3.43
N ARG A 317 -2.67 -24.71 4.35
CA ARG A 317 -1.36 -25.39 4.36
C ARG A 317 -1.32 -26.64 3.46
N SER A 318 -2.47 -27.07 2.92
CA SER A 318 -2.51 -28.17 1.97
C SER A 318 -1.86 -27.74 0.64
N SER A 319 -1.20 -28.67 -0.05
CA SER A 319 -0.76 -28.45 -1.42
C SER A 319 -1.93 -28.35 -2.41
N GLU A 320 -3.10 -28.84 -2.02
CA GLU A 320 -4.29 -28.90 -2.86
C GLU A 320 -5.20 -27.69 -2.64
N PRO A 321 -5.86 -27.19 -3.69
CA PRO A 321 -6.91 -26.20 -3.56
C PRO A 321 -8.07 -26.71 -2.69
N VAL A 322 -8.65 -25.82 -1.90
CA VAL A 322 -9.78 -26.11 -1.02
C VAL A 322 -10.91 -25.14 -1.28
N LYS A 323 -12.13 -25.63 -1.36
CA LYS A 323 -13.31 -24.79 -1.40
C LYS A 323 -13.81 -24.51 0.03
N LEU A 324 -13.76 -23.24 0.42
CA LEU A 324 -14.24 -22.76 1.71
C LEU A 324 -15.64 -22.14 1.53
N LYS A 325 -16.62 -22.64 2.25
CA LYS A 325 -17.91 -21.97 2.41
C LYS A 325 -17.89 -21.14 3.68
N ALA A 326 -17.89 -19.83 3.55
CA ALA A 326 -17.96 -18.90 4.69
C ALA A 326 -19.43 -18.63 5.05
N ASN A 327 -19.76 -18.72 6.35
CA ASN A 327 -21.07 -18.29 6.83
C ASN A 327 -20.91 -16.96 7.55
N LEU A 328 -21.31 -15.89 6.89
CA LEU A 328 -21.16 -14.52 7.37
C LEU A 328 -22.40 -14.07 8.15
N PRO A 329 -22.29 -13.11 9.06
CA PRO A 329 -23.43 -12.56 9.80
C PRO A 329 -24.29 -11.61 8.95
N PHE A 330 -23.85 -11.29 7.72
CA PHE A 330 -24.54 -10.40 6.79
C PHE A 330 -24.24 -10.75 5.35
N GLU A 331 -25.03 -10.24 4.44
CA GLU A 331 -24.78 -10.25 3.00
C GLU A 331 -23.84 -9.09 2.65
N SER A 332 -22.71 -9.40 2.02
CA SER A 332 -21.73 -8.37 1.62
C SER A 332 -22.09 -7.76 0.27
N ARG A 333 -21.74 -6.48 0.11
CA ARG A 333 -21.87 -5.74 -1.16
C ARG A 333 -20.54 -5.63 -1.89
N GLN A 334 -19.45 -5.58 -1.14
CA GLN A 334 -18.10 -5.58 -1.66
C GLN A 334 -17.25 -6.65 -0.97
N VAL A 335 -16.32 -7.21 -1.70
CA VAL A 335 -15.32 -8.15 -1.17
C VAL A 335 -13.95 -7.83 -1.73
N HIS A 336 -13.02 -7.55 -0.85
CA HIS A 336 -11.62 -7.38 -1.19
C HIS A 336 -10.83 -8.60 -0.75
N ALA A 337 -9.86 -9.02 -1.54
CA ALA A 337 -8.98 -10.14 -1.21
C ALA A 337 -7.52 -9.71 -1.22
N ALA A 338 -6.77 -10.20 -0.25
CA ALA A 338 -5.31 -10.21 -0.26
C ALA A 338 -4.83 -11.67 -0.24
N LEU A 339 -3.72 -11.93 -0.94
CA LEU A 339 -3.14 -13.26 -1.08
C LEU A 339 -1.62 -13.19 -0.93
N THR A 340 -1.08 -14.07 -0.10
CA THR A 340 0.36 -14.34 0.01
C THR A 340 0.62 -15.84 -0.09
N ASN A 341 1.61 -16.23 -0.88
CA ASN A 341 2.18 -17.58 -0.93
C ASN A 341 3.67 -17.52 -1.30
N ALA A 342 4.31 -18.65 -1.51
CA ALA A 342 5.75 -18.71 -1.83
C ALA A 342 6.18 -17.92 -3.08
N THR A 343 5.26 -17.61 -3.99
CA THR A 343 5.57 -16.99 -5.29
C THR A 343 4.77 -15.71 -5.58
N ARG A 344 3.81 -15.37 -4.73
CA ARG A 344 2.90 -14.24 -4.97
C ARG A 344 2.57 -13.51 -3.68
N ASN A 345 2.61 -12.19 -3.75
CA ASN A 345 2.16 -11.32 -2.69
C ASN A 345 1.28 -10.23 -3.30
N ARG A 346 -0.03 -10.27 -2.99
CA ARG A 346 -1.01 -9.31 -3.51
C ARG A 346 -1.90 -8.83 -2.38
N PHE A 347 -1.99 -7.53 -2.20
CA PHE A 347 -2.74 -6.97 -1.08
C PHE A 347 -4.16 -6.54 -1.39
N VAL A 348 -4.48 -6.13 -2.58
CA VAL A 348 -5.84 -5.69 -2.86
C VAL A 348 -6.29 -6.21 -4.21
N GLN A 349 -7.34 -7.03 -4.20
CA GLN A 349 -8.15 -7.34 -5.37
C GLN A 349 -9.60 -7.11 -4.99
N ASP A 350 -10.33 -6.37 -5.80
CA ASP A 350 -11.79 -6.37 -5.73
C ASP A 350 -12.30 -7.68 -6.35
N VAL A 351 -12.87 -8.52 -5.51
CA VAL A 351 -13.48 -9.81 -5.90
C VAL A 351 -15.00 -9.80 -5.66
N SER A 352 -15.61 -8.62 -5.61
CA SER A 352 -17.04 -8.45 -5.35
C SER A 352 -17.91 -9.20 -6.35
N THR A 353 -17.53 -9.19 -7.62
CA THR A 353 -18.25 -9.93 -8.66
C THR A 353 -18.27 -11.44 -8.45
N GLN A 354 -17.33 -11.98 -7.67
CA GLN A 354 -17.22 -13.41 -7.37
C GLN A 354 -17.93 -13.80 -6.08
N TYR A 355 -17.85 -12.95 -5.04
CA TYR A 355 -18.17 -13.33 -3.67
C TYR A 355 -19.17 -12.42 -2.97
N ALA A 356 -19.53 -11.27 -3.52
CA ALA A 356 -20.57 -10.41 -2.96
C ALA A 356 -21.99 -10.90 -3.31
N GLY A 357 -23.00 -10.33 -2.67
CA GLY A 357 -24.40 -10.65 -2.90
C GLY A 357 -24.90 -11.89 -2.16
N THR A 358 -24.12 -12.39 -1.18
CA THR A 358 -24.51 -13.55 -0.37
C THR A 358 -23.91 -13.49 1.03
N ALA A 359 -24.61 -14.06 2.01
CA ALA A 359 -24.08 -14.30 3.34
C ALA A 359 -23.33 -15.65 3.45
N SER A 360 -23.26 -16.43 2.36
CA SER A 360 -22.60 -17.74 2.36
C SER A 360 -21.75 -17.95 1.10
N PRO A 361 -20.75 -17.08 0.84
CA PRO A 361 -19.90 -17.23 -0.33
C PRO A 361 -19.09 -18.53 -0.29
N GLU A 362 -18.93 -19.16 -1.45
CA GLU A 362 -18.01 -20.28 -1.66
C GLU A 362 -16.73 -19.74 -2.30
N ILE A 363 -15.62 -19.90 -1.59
CA ILE A 363 -14.34 -19.29 -1.91
C ILE A 363 -13.35 -20.37 -2.30
N ASP A 364 -12.74 -20.25 -3.47
CA ASP A 364 -11.70 -21.15 -3.94
C ASP A 364 -10.34 -20.69 -3.37
N LEU A 365 -9.80 -21.45 -2.43
CA LEU A 365 -8.50 -21.23 -1.81
C LEU A 365 -7.44 -22.07 -2.53
N LEU A 366 -6.42 -21.43 -3.05
CA LEU A 366 -5.24 -22.14 -3.57
C LEU A 366 -4.56 -22.95 -2.46
N GLY A 367 -3.88 -24.02 -2.83
CA GLY A 367 -2.98 -24.72 -1.93
C GLY A 367 -1.77 -23.86 -1.54
N ASN A 368 -1.23 -24.09 -0.35
CA ASN A 368 -0.08 -23.35 0.18
C ASN A 368 -0.24 -21.83 0.06
N ALA A 369 -1.35 -21.30 0.60
CA ALA A 369 -1.66 -19.88 0.46
C ALA A 369 -2.34 -19.30 1.71
N PHE A 370 -2.00 -18.07 2.03
CA PHE A 370 -2.61 -17.25 3.08
C PHE A 370 -3.46 -16.15 2.44
N TYR A 371 -4.72 -16.10 2.84
CA TYR A 371 -5.72 -15.15 2.36
C TYR A 371 -6.19 -14.23 3.48
N THR A 372 -6.46 -12.99 3.12
CA THR A 372 -7.42 -12.15 3.83
C THR A 372 -8.55 -11.81 2.87
N LEU A 373 -9.77 -12.03 3.32
CA LEU A 373 -10.99 -11.66 2.62
C LEU A 373 -11.74 -10.65 3.47
N GLN A 374 -11.91 -9.46 2.96
CA GLN A 374 -12.63 -8.40 3.64
C GLN A 374 -14.02 -8.24 2.99
N PHE A 375 -15.04 -8.56 3.75
CA PHE A 375 -16.46 -8.45 3.36
C PHE A 375 -17.02 -7.14 3.90
N ILE A 376 -17.58 -6.33 3.04
CA ILE A 376 -18.15 -5.03 3.38
C ILE A 376 -19.65 -5.10 3.13
N ARG A 377 -20.44 -4.78 4.16
CA ARG A 377 -21.89 -4.87 4.15
C ARG A 377 -22.56 -3.71 3.42
N THR A 378 -22.06 -2.50 3.61
CA THR A 378 -22.54 -1.32 2.91
C THR A 378 -22.15 -1.38 1.45
N GLU A 379 -23.03 -0.97 0.53
CA GLU A 379 -22.53 -0.52 -0.76
C GLU A 379 -21.42 0.48 -0.43
N ALA A 380 -20.27 0.37 -1.12
CA ALA A 380 -19.48 1.56 -1.25
C ALA A 380 -20.51 2.61 -1.63
N GLU A 381 -20.67 3.62 -0.81
CA GLU A 381 -21.32 4.81 -1.32
C GLU A 381 -20.68 4.99 -2.67
N THR A 382 -21.47 4.89 -3.76
CA THR A 382 -21.04 5.47 -5.03
C THR A 382 -20.56 6.81 -4.56
N PRO A 383 -19.23 7.12 -4.53
CA PRO A 383 -18.85 8.34 -3.88
C PRO A 383 -19.74 9.38 -4.53
N GLU A 384 -20.66 9.94 -3.77
CA GLU A 384 -21.08 11.31 -4.05
C GLU A 384 -19.77 11.97 -4.34
N PRO A 385 -19.55 12.66 -5.47
CA PRO A 385 -18.23 13.07 -5.91
C PRO A 385 -17.51 13.53 -4.66
N SER A 386 -16.72 12.60 -4.10
CA SER A 386 -16.08 12.79 -2.79
C SER A 386 -15.27 14.03 -3.00
N GLU A 387 -15.35 14.99 -2.10
CA GLU A 387 -14.46 16.14 -2.16
C GLU A 387 -13.07 15.57 -2.52
N PRO A 388 -12.43 16.10 -3.56
CA PRO A 388 -11.27 15.47 -4.17
C PRO A 388 -10.25 15.18 -3.09
N THR A 389 -9.84 13.93 -2.98
CA THR A 389 -8.78 13.55 -2.04
C THR A 389 -7.51 14.21 -2.53
N VAL A 390 -7.06 15.24 -1.83
CA VAL A 390 -5.79 15.90 -2.14
C VAL A 390 -4.69 14.88 -1.88
N MET A 391 -4.06 14.43 -2.94
CA MET A 391 -2.82 13.67 -2.86
C MET A 391 -1.69 14.68 -2.76
N GLU A 392 -1.08 14.79 -1.60
CA GLU A 392 0.17 15.53 -1.52
C GLU A 392 1.21 14.82 -2.40
N ALA A 393 1.71 15.51 -3.42
CA ALA A 393 2.84 15.03 -4.17
C ALA A 393 4.09 15.17 -3.29
N TYR A 394 4.52 14.08 -2.69
CA TYR A 394 5.75 13.99 -1.89
C TYR A 394 7.03 14.24 -2.69
N LYS A 395 6.96 15.00 -3.78
CA LYS A 395 8.07 15.01 -4.71
C LYS A 395 8.44 16.43 -5.14
N LYS A 396 9.67 16.79 -4.81
CA LYS A 396 10.39 17.81 -5.57
C LYS A 396 10.35 17.39 -7.05
N THR A 397 10.22 18.35 -7.95
CA THR A 397 10.12 18.15 -9.40
C THR A 397 11.19 17.24 -10.04
N THR A 398 12.20 16.82 -9.29
CA THR A 398 13.28 15.93 -9.71
C THR A 398 13.12 14.47 -9.26
N GLU A 399 12.10 14.11 -8.48
CA GLU A 399 12.00 12.80 -7.81
C GLU A 399 10.69 12.09 -8.11
N VAL A 400 10.11 12.29 -9.28
CA VAL A 400 8.69 12.04 -9.47
C VAL A 400 8.37 10.86 -10.37
N ASN A 401 8.00 9.74 -9.79
CA ASN A 401 7.05 8.78 -10.35
C ASN A 401 6.65 7.75 -9.31
N PRO A 402 5.40 7.33 -9.24
CA PRO A 402 4.22 7.78 -10.00
C PRO A 402 3.52 8.99 -9.37
N LEU A 403 2.86 9.84 -10.20
CA LEU A 403 1.96 10.90 -9.70
C LEU A 403 0.71 10.31 -9.02
N ASN A 404 0.28 9.16 -9.48
CA ASN A 404 -0.80 8.38 -8.89
C ASN A 404 -0.25 7.05 -8.38
N PRO A 405 0.04 6.92 -7.07
CA PRO A 405 0.55 5.68 -6.49
C PRO A 405 -0.52 4.59 -6.35
N TYR A 406 -1.80 4.93 -6.56
CA TYR A 406 -2.92 4.03 -6.29
C TYR A 406 -3.37 3.22 -7.51
N ARG A 407 -3.03 3.67 -8.72
CA ARG A 407 -3.48 3.03 -9.95
C ARG A 407 -2.42 3.12 -11.04
N PHE A 408 -2.22 2.04 -11.75
CA PHE A 408 -1.50 2.08 -13.02
C PHE A 408 -2.32 2.88 -14.03
N CYS A 409 -1.67 3.86 -14.63
CA CYS A 409 -2.28 4.80 -15.56
C CYS A 409 -1.30 5.05 -16.70
N ALA A 410 -1.74 4.81 -17.93
CA ALA A 410 -0.95 5.05 -19.15
C ALA A 410 -1.60 6.11 -20.04
N ASP A 411 -0.90 6.49 -21.10
CA ASP A 411 -1.37 7.34 -22.19
C ASP A 411 -2.03 8.65 -21.72
N PRO A 412 -1.36 9.50 -20.93
CA PRO A 412 -1.98 10.68 -20.35
C PRO A 412 -2.27 11.74 -21.39
N THR A 413 -3.47 12.32 -21.33
CA THR A 413 -3.86 13.56 -22.01
C THR A 413 -4.30 14.59 -20.99
N SER A 414 -4.33 15.88 -21.37
CA SER A 414 -4.69 16.93 -20.42
C SER A 414 -5.46 18.08 -21.05
N VAL A 415 -6.23 18.76 -20.20
CA VAL A 415 -6.90 20.01 -20.55
C VAL A 415 -6.83 20.99 -19.39
N GLU A 416 -6.57 22.26 -19.68
CA GLU A 416 -6.69 23.33 -18.70
C GLU A 416 -8.12 23.86 -18.65
N TYR A 417 -8.64 24.07 -17.46
CA TYR A 417 -9.92 24.69 -17.24
C TYR A 417 -9.94 25.44 -15.91
N GLU A 418 -10.31 26.73 -15.95
CA GLU A 418 -10.39 27.61 -14.79
C GLU A 418 -9.13 27.64 -13.90
N GLY A 419 -7.95 27.62 -14.54
CA GLY A 419 -6.65 27.66 -13.86
C GLY A 419 -6.21 26.33 -13.26
N ARG A 420 -6.89 25.23 -13.56
CA ARG A 420 -6.58 23.87 -13.11
C ARG A 420 -6.29 22.98 -14.32
N LEU A 421 -5.21 22.22 -14.25
CA LEU A 421 -4.88 21.19 -15.23
C LEU A 421 -5.58 19.89 -14.86
N TYR A 422 -6.40 19.35 -15.74
CA TYR A 422 -7.03 18.03 -15.59
C TYR A 422 -6.29 17.03 -16.49
N VAL A 423 -5.94 15.87 -15.92
CA VAL A 423 -5.22 14.81 -16.61
C VAL A 423 -6.06 13.54 -16.61
N TYR A 424 -6.17 12.93 -17.80
CA TYR A 424 -6.90 11.69 -18.01
C TYR A 424 -5.94 10.63 -18.54
N GLY A 425 -6.15 9.37 -18.17
CA GLY A 425 -5.31 8.28 -18.67
C GLY A 425 -6.02 6.95 -18.68
N THR A 426 -5.44 6.02 -19.40
CA THR A 426 -5.87 4.62 -19.49
C THR A 426 -5.76 3.95 -18.12
N ASN A 427 -6.82 3.29 -17.65
CA ASN A 427 -6.80 2.60 -16.36
C ASN A 427 -6.23 1.17 -16.47
N ASP A 428 -4.91 1.05 -16.61
CA ASP A 428 -4.23 -0.25 -16.68
C ASP A 428 -4.39 -1.10 -15.42
N GLN A 429 -4.79 -0.49 -14.30
CA GLN A 429 -5.09 -1.24 -13.09
C GLN A 429 -6.21 -2.28 -13.30
N GLN A 430 -7.16 -2.02 -14.22
CA GLN A 430 -8.21 -3.00 -14.52
C GLN A 430 -7.64 -4.26 -15.19
N GLU A 431 -6.71 -4.11 -16.12
CA GLU A 431 -6.04 -5.26 -16.75
C GLU A 431 -5.15 -5.98 -15.74
N PHE A 432 -4.38 -5.22 -14.95
CA PHE A 432 -3.54 -5.76 -13.89
C PHE A 432 -4.36 -6.59 -12.89
N ASN A 433 -5.50 -6.08 -12.44
CA ASN A 433 -6.38 -6.79 -11.50
C ASN A 433 -6.95 -8.08 -12.12
N ALA A 434 -7.30 -8.04 -13.40
CA ALA A 434 -7.93 -9.19 -14.08
C ALA A 434 -6.92 -10.29 -14.43
N THR A 435 -5.68 -9.94 -14.79
CA THR A 435 -4.67 -10.89 -15.28
C THR A 435 -3.63 -11.23 -14.23
N GLY A 436 -3.60 -10.49 -13.14
CA GLY A 436 -2.60 -10.61 -12.10
C GLY A 436 -1.25 -9.99 -12.44
N GLY A 437 -1.23 -9.11 -13.41
CA GLY A 437 -0.05 -8.37 -13.86
C GLY A 437 1.07 -9.28 -14.38
N LEU A 438 1.78 -8.94 -15.37
CA LEU A 438 3.09 -9.42 -15.77
C LEU A 438 3.20 -10.46 -16.87
N THR A 439 2.26 -11.37 -17.16
CA THR A 439 2.57 -12.43 -18.14
C THR A 439 1.63 -12.55 -19.32
N SER A 440 0.51 -11.83 -19.35
CA SER A 440 -0.42 -11.86 -20.48
C SER A 440 -1.37 -10.66 -20.46
N ASN A 441 -0.81 -9.48 -20.66
CA ASN A 441 -1.62 -8.29 -20.86
C ASN A 441 -2.33 -8.41 -22.22
N THR A 442 -3.65 -8.42 -22.21
CA THR A 442 -4.49 -8.45 -23.41
C THR A 442 -5.12 -7.10 -23.69
N TYR A 443 -4.98 -6.12 -22.77
CA TYR A 443 -5.65 -4.81 -22.77
C TYR A 443 -7.18 -4.89 -22.84
N GLY A 444 -7.74 -6.08 -22.88
CA GLY A 444 -9.17 -6.33 -23.10
C GLY A 444 -10.08 -6.09 -21.91
N LYS A 445 -9.52 -5.76 -20.74
CA LYS A 445 -10.29 -5.52 -19.51
C LYS A 445 -10.44 -4.04 -19.16
N ILE A 446 -9.76 -3.15 -19.87
CA ILE A 446 -9.72 -1.72 -19.58
C ILE A 446 -10.99 -1.06 -20.14
N ARG A 447 -11.87 -0.58 -19.25
CA ARG A 447 -13.14 0.07 -19.56
C ARG A 447 -13.42 1.29 -18.70
N SER A 448 -12.37 1.90 -18.18
CA SER A 448 -12.47 3.16 -17.47
C SER A 448 -11.22 4.01 -17.68
N LEU A 449 -11.35 5.32 -17.45
CA LEU A 449 -10.27 6.28 -17.55
C LEU A 449 -10.01 6.88 -16.17
N VAL A 450 -8.76 7.00 -15.78
CA VAL A 450 -8.31 7.66 -14.54
C VAL A 450 -8.38 9.17 -14.72
N VAL A 451 -8.80 9.91 -13.68
CA VAL A 451 -8.85 11.37 -13.69
C VAL A 451 -8.10 11.95 -12.51
N MET A 452 -7.21 12.90 -12.79
CA MET A 452 -6.47 13.67 -11.77
C MET A 452 -6.47 15.14 -12.15
N SER A 453 -6.20 16.03 -11.19
CA SER A 453 -6.01 17.45 -11.48
C SER A 453 -5.03 18.12 -10.53
N THR A 454 -4.52 19.29 -10.96
CA THR A 454 -3.62 20.12 -10.16
C THR A 454 -3.76 21.59 -10.52
N GLU A 455 -3.51 22.49 -9.57
CA GLU A 455 -3.40 23.94 -9.82
C GLU A 455 -1.94 24.40 -9.87
N ASP A 456 -1.01 23.63 -9.33
CA ASP A 456 0.37 24.05 -9.10
C ASP A 456 1.43 23.04 -9.59
N LEU A 457 0.99 21.91 -10.19
CA LEU A 457 1.83 20.78 -10.64
C LEU A 457 2.57 20.06 -9.51
N VAL A 458 2.30 20.42 -8.26
CA VAL A 458 2.90 19.84 -7.06
C VAL A 458 1.86 19.05 -6.27
N ASN A 459 0.71 19.67 -5.99
CA ASN A 459 -0.40 19.06 -5.28
C ASN A 459 -1.41 18.51 -6.28
N TRP A 460 -1.69 17.22 -6.19
CA TRP A 460 -2.57 16.52 -7.11
C TRP A 460 -3.83 16.05 -6.41
N THR A 461 -4.95 16.18 -7.09
CA THR A 461 -6.24 15.66 -6.67
C THR A 461 -6.60 14.46 -7.54
N TYR A 462 -6.85 13.31 -6.94
CA TYR A 462 -7.36 12.13 -7.63
C TYR A 462 -8.89 12.13 -7.57
N HIS A 463 -9.55 12.16 -8.75
CA HIS A 463 -11.01 12.23 -8.88
C HIS A 463 -11.66 10.86 -9.13
N GLY A 464 -10.90 9.77 -9.03
CA GLY A 464 -11.42 8.45 -9.35
C GLY A 464 -11.33 8.12 -10.83
N THR A 465 -12.33 7.42 -11.35
CA THR A 465 -12.37 6.95 -12.73
C THR A 465 -13.70 7.27 -13.41
N ILE A 466 -13.64 7.51 -14.72
CA ILE A 466 -14.84 7.55 -15.57
C ILE A 466 -15.17 6.11 -15.95
N ASP A 467 -16.32 5.58 -15.54
CA ASP A 467 -16.81 4.27 -15.97
C ASP A 467 -17.34 4.38 -17.40
N MET A 468 -16.51 3.98 -18.36
CA MET A 468 -16.85 4.06 -19.78
C MET A 468 -17.93 3.06 -20.16
N THR A 469 -18.12 1.97 -19.42
CA THR A 469 -19.22 1.02 -19.64
C THR A 469 -20.57 1.66 -19.28
N ALA A 470 -20.61 2.41 -18.18
CA ALA A 470 -21.80 3.14 -17.79
C ALA A 470 -22.17 4.26 -18.79
N VAL A 471 -21.17 4.92 -19.38
CA VAL A 471 -21.36 6.01 -20.35
C VAL A 471 -21.73 5.49 -21.75
N CYS A 472 -20.99 4.51 -22.26
CA CYS A 472 -21.10 4.07 -23.67
C CYS A 472 -21.96 2.81 -23.84
N GLY A 473 -22.20 2.05 -22.78
CA GLY A 473 -23.01 0.84 -22.85
C GLY A 473 -22.37 -0.31 -23.63
N GLN A 474 -23.21 -1.08 -24.33
CA GLN A 474 -22.81 -2.36 -24.93
C GLN A 474 -21.90 -2.28 -26.17
N TRP A 475 -21.77 -1.12 -26.80
CA TRP A 475 -20.91 -1.01 -27.97
C TRP A 475 -19.42 -0.82 -27.60
N LEU A 476 -19.13 -0.52 -26.35
CA LEU A 476 -17.78 -0.36 -25.82
C LEU A 476 -17.07 -1.71 -25.73
N ASN A 477 -15.91 -1.83 -26.35
CA ASN A 477 -15.01 -2.97 -26.18
C ASN A 477 -13.91 -2.69 -25.17
N ALA A 478 -13.31 -1.49 -25.26
CA ALA A 478 -12.26 -1.03 -24.34
C ALA A 478 -12.20 0.52 -24.35
N SER A 479 -11.47 1.09 -23.41
CA SER A 479 -11.22 2.54 -23.37
C SER A 479 -9.74 2.78 -23.09
N TRP A 480 -8.96 2.92 -24.19
CA TRP A 480 -7.53 3.16 -24.15
C TRP A 480 -7.19 4.55 -24.65
N ALA A 481 -5.98 5.03 -24.34
CA ALA A 481 -5.35 6.19 -24.91
C ALA A 481 -6.33 7.36 -25.15
N PRO A 482 -6.78 8.04 -24.08
CA PRO A 482 -7.68 9.18 -24.23
C PRO A 482 -6.95 10.38 -24.84
N SER A 483 -7.69 11.23 -25.55
CA SER A 483 -7.26 12.56 -25.98
C SER A 483 -8.39 13.55 -25.79
N ILE A 484 -8.15 14.70 -25.15
CA ILE A 484 -9.18 15.65 -24.74
C ILE A 484 -8.89 17.06 -25.25
N VAL A 485 -9.97 17.74 -25.64
CA VAL A 485 -9.97 19.20 -25.87
C VAL A 485 -11.21 19.82 -25.28
N SER A 486 -11.16 21.12 -25.04
CA SER A 486 -12.30 21.90 -24.63
C SER A 486 -12.49 23.14 -25.49
N ARG A 487 -13.72 23.60 -25.60
CA ARG A 487 -14.07 24.81 -26.34
C ARG A 487 -15.32 25.46 -25.75
N GLU A 488 -15.35 26.80 -25.74
CA GLU A 488 -16.58 27.53 -25.47
C GLU A 488 -17.52 27.40 -26.67
N GLU A 489 -18.74 26.96 -26.43
CA GLU A 489 -19.77 26.76 -27.46
C GLU A 489 -20.80 27.92 -27.47
N ALA A 490 -21.67 27.90 -28.48
CA ALA A 490 -22.66 28.95 -28.68
C ALA A 490 -23.67 29.14 -27.52
N ASP A 491 -23.77 28.17 -26.63
CA ASP A 491 -24.58 28.23 -25.39
C ASP A 491 -23.85 28.97 -24.23
N GLY A 492 -22.63 29.48 -24.50
CA GLY A 492 -21.81 30.19 -23.51
C GLY A 492 -21.18 29.30 -22.46
N LYS A 493 -21.17 28.00 -22.67
CA LYS A 493 -20.52 27.03 -21.79
C LYS A 493 -19.30 26.42 -22.44
N THR A 494 -18.33 26.07 -21.63
CA THR A 494 -17.22 25.24 -22.07
C THR A 494 -17.71 23.81 -22.23
N HIS A 495 -17.50 23.25 -23.40
CA HIS A 495 -17.74 21.83 -23.69
C HIS A 495 -16.42 21.10 -23.79
N PHE A 496 -16.38 19.90 -23.24
CA PHE A 496 -15.25 18.98 -23.24
C PHE A 496 -15.57 17.82 -24.17
N TYR A 497 -14.60 17.50 -25.03
CA TYR A 497 -14.67 16.40 -25.99
C TYR A 497 -13.52 15.45 -25.71
N LEU A 498 -13.83 14.27 -25.18
CA LEU A 498 -12.84 13.25 -24.84
C LEU A 498 -12.96 12.08 -25.79
N TYR A 499 -11.94 11.93 -26.63
CA TYR A 499 -11.82 10.83 -27.57
C TYR A 499 -11.03 9.71 -26.93
N PHE A 500 -11.28 8.47 -27.34
CA PHE A 500 -10.62 7.29 -26.78
C PHE A 500 -10.57 6.16 -27.80
N SER A 501 -9.60 5.27 -27.66
CA SER A 501 -9.52 4.04 -28.45
C SER A 501 -10.53 3.02 -27.94
N ASN A 502 -11.50 2.66 -28.76
CA ASN A 502 -12.38 1.53 -28.47
C ASN A 502 -11.73 0.22 -28.93
N SER A 503 -10.68 -0.22 -28.21
CA SER A 503 -9.70 -1.20 -28.68
C SER A 503 -9.02 -0.78 -29.99
N GLY A 504 -8.36 -1.71 -30.68
CA GLY A 504 -7.79 -1.44 -32.03
C GLY A 504 -8.83 -1.23 -33.12
N GLY A 505 -10.12 -1.28 -32.82
CA GLY A 505 -11.21 -1.29 -33.80
C GLY A 505 -11.89 0.05 -34.08
N GLY A 506 -11.52 1.11 -33.36
CA GLY A 506 -12.14 2.41 -33.61
C GLY A 506 -11.82 3.48 -32.55
N VAL A 507 -12.26 4.70 -32.85
CA VAL A 507 -12.19 5.86 -31.95
C VAL A 507 -13.62 6.22 -31.54
N GLY A 508 -13.87 6.26 -30.22
CA GLY A 508 -15.11 6.79 -29.62
C GLY A 508 -14.92 8.24 -29.17
N VAL A 509 -16.01 8.93 -28.88
CA VAL A 509 -16.01 10.27 -28.27
C VAL A 509 -17.12 10.39 -27.24
N ILE A 510 -16.82 10.97 -26.09
CA ILE A 510 -17.79 11.35 -25.06
C ILE A 510 -17.68 12.85 -24.78
N THR A 511 -18.76 13.43 -24.30
CA THR A 511 -18.87 14.88 -24.11
C THR A 511 -19.38 15.23 -22.73
N SER A 512 -18.99 16.40 -22.23
CA SER A 512 -19.48 16.97 -20.97
C SER A 512 -19.36 18.50 -21.00
N THR A 513 -20.04 19.19 -20.09
CA THR A 513 -19.86 20.61 -19.80
C THR A 513 -19.02 20.85 -18.53
N SER A 514 -18.42 19.81 -17.98
CA SER A 514 -17.50 19.87 -16.86
C SER A 514 -16.35 18.88 -17.09
N PRO A 515 -15.11 19.19 -16.70
CA PRO A 515 -13.98 18.28 -16.85
C PRO A 515 -14.15 16.98 -16.02
N LEU A 516 -15.00 16.98 -15.01
CA LEU A 516 -15.31 15.83 -14.18
C LEU A 516 -16.60 15.10 -14.57
N GLY A 517 -17.29 15.57 -15.58
CA GLY A 517 -18.58 15.00 -16.00
C GLY A 517 -19.79 15.73 -15.37
N PRO A 518 -21.00 15.17 -15.42
CA PRO A 518 -21.32 13.87 -16.01
C PRO A 518 -21.00 13.79 -17.52
N TRP A 519 -20.45 12.64 -17.93
CA TRP A 519 -20.11 12.37 -19.31
C TRP A 519 -21.28 11.71 -20.05
N THR A 520 -21.44 12.05 -21.33
CA THR A 520 -22.47 11.47 -22.20
C THR A 520 -21.86 10.96 -23.50
N ASP A 521 -22.42 9.89 -24.03
CA ASP A 521 -22.11 9.36 -25.35
C ASP A 521 -23.07 9.97 -26.38
N PRO A 522 -22.61 10.89 -27.25
CA PRO A 522 -23.49 11.57 -28.18
C PRO A 522 -23.84 10.71 -29.41
N LEU A 523 -23.08 9.64 -29.68
CA LEU A 523 -23.18 8.89 -30.94
C LEU A 523 -23.75 7.47 -30.76
N GLY A 524 -23.58 6.85 -29.60
CA GLY A 524 -23.95 5.44 -29.39
C GLY A 524 -23.13 4.45 -30.25
N LYS A 525 -21.96 4.88 -30.76
CA LYS A 525 -21.06 4.11 -31.65
C LYS A 525 -19.72 4.80 -31.79
N ASN A 526 -18.75 4.12 -32.39
CA ASN A 526 -17.48 4.77 -32.77
C ASN A 526 -17.71 5.93 -33.75
N LEU A 527 -16.97 7.02 -33.57
CA LEU A 527 -16.82 8.09 -34.54
C LEU A 527 -16.01 7.62 -35.77
N ILE A 528 -14.91 6.91 -35.51
CA ILE A 528 -14.09 6.23 -36.51
C ILE A 528 -14.14 4.73 -36.23
N SER A 529 -14.39 3.92 -37.25
CA SER A 529 -14.38 2.45 -37.16
C SER A 529 -13.62 1.87 -38.35
N GLY A 530 -13.30 0.59 -38.32
CA GLY A 530 -12.66 -0.11 -39.43
C GLY A 530 -13.43 -0.08 -40.76
N SER A 531 -14.72 0.30 -40.73
CA SER A 531 -15.54 0.50 -41.94
C SER A 531 -15.63 1.96 -42.42
N THR A 532 -14.98 2.89 -41.73
CA THR A 532 -14.99 4.31 -42.13
C THR A 532 -14.25 4.49 -43.46
N PRO A 533 -14.85 5.14 -44.47
CA PRO A 533 -14.19 5.38 -45.74
C PRO A 533 -12.90 6.22 -45.61
N GLY A 534 -11.88 5.94 -46.43
CA GLY A 534 -10.66 6.70 -46.45
C GLY A 534 -9.52 6.20 -45.57
N LEU A 535 -9.71 5.09 -44.84
CA LEU A 535 -8.66 4.52 -43.98
C LEU A 535 -7.42 4.04 -44.75
N GLY A 536 -7.59 3.55 -45.98
CA GLY A 536 -6.45 3.07 -46.78
C GLY A 536 -5.69 1.95 -46.09
N LEU A 537 -4.40 2.17 -45.79
CA LEU A 537 -3.53 1.22 -45.08
C LEU A 537 -3.69 1.24 -43.55
N CYS A 538 -4.51 2.11 -42.99
CA CYS A 538 -4.80 2.13 -41.56
C CYS A 538 -5.77 1.01 -41.21
N SER A 539 -5.24 -0.16 -40.87
CA SER A 539 -6.04 -1.31 -40.48
C SER A 539 -6.52 -1.27 -39.01
N THR A 540 -5.87 -0.43 -38.20
CA THR A 540 -6.13 -0.31 -36.77
C THR A 540 -6.34 1.18 -36.45
N PRO A 541 -7.58 1.71 -36.64
CA PRO A 541 -7.90 3.09 -36.35
C PRO A 541 -8.09 3.31 -34.85
N PHE A 542 -7.01 3.57 -34.13
CA PHE A 542 -6.98 3.76 -32.67
C PHE A 542 -6.01 4.89 -32.29
N ASP A 543 -5.77 5.10 -31.00
CA ASP A 543 -4.91 6.13 -30.44
C ASP A 543 -5.20 7.52 -31.01
N PRO A 544 -6.33 8.12 -30.61
CA PRO A 544 -6.70 9.44 -31.07
C PRO A 544 -5.77 10.52 -30.49
N GLY A 545 -5.34 11.47 -31.33
CA GLY A 545 -4.73 12.72 -30.93
C GLY A 545 -5.57 13.88 -31.45
N VAL A 546 -6.23 14.65 -30.59
CA VAL A 546 -7.12 15.74 -30.97
C VAL A 546 -6.54 17.09 -30.60
N VAL A 547 -6.75 18.08 -31.46
CA VAL A 547 -6.41 19.47 -31.18
C VAL A 547 -7.42 20.41 -31.83
N ILE A 548 -7.58 21.60 -31.29
CA ILE A 548 -8.27 22.72 -31.89
C ILE A 548 -7.20 23.73 -32.31
N ASP A 549 -7.15 24.06 -33.61
CA ASP A 549 -6.17 25.01 -34.15
C ASP A 549 -6.53 26.47 -33.83
N ASN A 550 -5.67 27.40 -34.23
CA ASN A 550 -5.86 28.82 -33.95
C ASN A 550 -7.10 29.43 -34.65
N ASP A 551 -7.64 28.76 -35.64
CA ASP A 551 -8.84 29.18 -36.37
C ASP A 551 -10.11 28.55 -35.77
N GLY A 552 -9.96 27.77 -34.70
CA GLY A 552 -11.05 27.05 -34.00
C GLY A 552 -11.47 25.77 -34.71
N THR A 553 -10.69 25.28 -35.68
CA THR A 553 -10.96 24.02 -36.38
C THR A 553 -10.45 22.84 -35.54
N GLY A 554 -11.30 21.84 -35.33
CA GLY A 554 -10.92 20.59 -34.69
C GLY A 554 -10.23 19.63 -35.68
N TRP A 555 -9.10 19.06 -35.27
CA TRP A 555 -8.36 18.06 -36.02
C TRP A 555 -8.18 16.81 -35.16
N LEU A 556 -8.31 15.64 -35.78
CA LEU A 556 -8.15 14.35 -35.14
C LEU A 556 -7.16 13.49 -35.92
N ALA A 557 -6.00 13.21 -35.31
CA ALA A 557 -5.07 12.20 -35.81
C ALA A 557 -5.40 10.85 -35.17
N PHE A 558 -5.17 9.76 -35.87
CA PHE A 558 -5.39 8.39 -35.36
C PHE A 558 -4.70 7.36 -36.25
N GLY A 559 -4.66 6.12 -35.80
CA GLY A 559 -4.13 5.00 -36.55
C GLY A 559 -2.98 4.33 -35.86
N GLY A 560 -2.64 3.12 -36.26
CA GLY A 560 -1.58 2.36 -35.63
C GLY A 560 -1.39 0.97 -36.20
N GLY A 561 -0.55 0.20 -35.49
CA GLY A 561 -0.11 -1.10 -35.93
C GLY A 561 0.86 -1.00 -37.12
N ASN A 562 1.99 -1.68 -36.99
CA ASN A 562 2.95 -1.71 -38.10
C ASN A 562 2.58 -2.82 -39.09
N PRO A 563 2.50 -2.58 -40.41
CA PRO A 563 2.08 -3.55 -41.41
C PRO A 563 2.96 -4.80 -41.49
N ASN A 564 4.22 -4.71 -41.12
CA ASN A 564 5.08 -5.88 -41.09
C ASN A 564 5.32 -6.39 -39.63
N ALA A 565 5.48 -7.69 -39.49
CA ALA A 565 5.67 -8.34 -38.20
C ALA A 565 6.92 -7.89 -37.45
N GLU A 566 7.92 -7.37 -38.16
CA GLU A 566 9.18 -6.90 -37.56
C GLU A 566 9.11 -5.42 -37.12
N GLY A 567 8.07 -4.67 -37.53
CA GLY A 567 7.92 -3.26 -37.23
C GLY A 567 8.98 -2.37 -37.83
N THR A 568 9.58 -2.77 -38.96
CA THR A 568 10.69 -2.09 -39.63
C THR A 568 10.28 -1.40 -40.93
N GLU A 569 8.98 -1.29 -41.20
CA GLU A 569 8.45 -0.60 -42.35
C GLU A 569 8.78 0.91 -42.26
N LEU A 570 9.56 1.41 -43.22
CA LEU A 570 9.98 2.82 -43.21
C LEU A 570 8.77 3.76 -43.32
N MET A 571 7.85 3.43 -44.20
CA MET A 571 6.64 4.23 -44.45
C MET A 571 5.39 3.33 -44.37
N PRO A 572 4.96 2.98 -43.16
CA PRO A 572 3.86 2.02 -42.99
C PRO A 572 2.53 2.56 -43.53
N GLY A 573 2.37 3.86 -43.63
CA GLY A 573 1.20 4.50 -44.23
C GLY A 573 -0.10 4.25 -43.43
N ASN A 574 0.00 4.03 -42.13
CA ASN A 574 -1.09 3.70 -41.23
C ASN A 574 -1.57 4.87 -40.35
N ALA A 575 -0.87 5.99 -40.33
CA ALA A 575 -1.29 7.21 -39.66
C ALA A 575 -2.28 8.01 -40.50
N ARG A 576 -3.30 8.59 -39.88
CA ARG A 576 -4.38 9.36 -40.50
C ARG A 576 -4.66 10.65 -39.74
N ILE A 577 -5.13 11.66 -40.48
CA ILE A 577 -5.70 12.88 -39.93
C ILE A 577 -6.99 13.23 -40.65
N VAL A 578 -7.93 13.81 -39.91
CA VAL A 578 -9.22 14.24 -40.41
C VAL A 578 -9.64 15.55 -39.73
N ARG A 579 -10.30 16.43 -40.47
CA ARG A 579 -10.96 17.60 -39.90
C ARG A 579 -12.29 17.17 -39.28
N LEU A 580 -12.51 17.61 -38.07
CA LEU A 580 -13.76 17.41 -37.34
C LEU A 580 -14.82 18.44 -37.77
N GLY A 581 -16.07 18.06 -37.71
CA GLY A 581 -17.18 18.97 -37.84
C GLY A 581 -17.20 20.01 -36.76
N LYS A 582 -17.99 21.07 -36.95
CA LYS A 582 -18.16 22.13 -35.94
C LYS A 582 -18.75 21.61 -34.62
N ASP A 583 -19.41 20.46 -34.64
CA ASP A 583 -19.96 19.77 -33.49
C ASP A 583 -18.92 18.93 -32.74
N MET A 584 -17.70 18.81 -33.28
CA MET A 584 -16.60 18.00 -32.73
C MET A 584 -16.90 16.49 -32.62
N ILE A 585 -18.03 16.04 -33.13
CA ILE A 585 -18.49 14.63 -33.08
C ILE A 585 -18.86 14.08 -34.46
N SER A 586 -18.54 14.80 -35.52
CA SER A 586 -18.67 14.39 -36.92
C SER A 586 -17.39 14.68 -37.70
N LEU A 587 -17.28 14.13 -38.92
CA LEU A 587 -16.16 14.40 -39.82
C LEU A 587 -16.57 15.40 -40.88
N ASP A 588 -15.71 16.40 -41.16
CA ASP A 588 -15.94 17.48 -42.16
C ASP A 588 -14.86 17.54 -43.24
N SER A 589 -14.10 16.48 -43.45
CA SER A 589 -13.17 16.33 -44.57
C SER A 589 -13.00 14.85 -44.92
N ASP A 590 -12.35 14.60 -46.07
CA ASP A 590 -11.78 13.29 -46.34
C ASP A 590 -10.67 12.97 -45.31
N ILE A 591 -10.51 11.68 -44.99
CA ILE A 591 -9.41 11.20 -44.17
C ILE A 591 -8.13 11.22 -45.00
N MET A 592 -7.12 11.89 -44.49
CA MET A 592 -5.84 12.08 -45.19
C MET A 592 -4.74 11.24 -44.53
N PRO A 593 -3.79 10.67 -45.31
CA PRO A 593 -2.64 10.00 -44.73
C PRO A 593 -1.64 11.00 -44.15
N ILE A 594 -1.02 10.67 -43.01
CA ILE A 594 0.15 11.38 -42.49
C ILE A 594 1.40 10.62 -42.93
N PRO A 595 2.41 11.27 -43.55
CA PRO A 595 3.68 10.63 -43.88
C PRO A 595 4.57 10.51 -42.65
N ALA A 596 4.29 9.50 -41.81
CA ALA A 596 4.96 9.25 -40.53
C ALA A 596 5.91 8.05 -40.64
N PRO A 597 7.23 8.26 -40.74
CA PRO A 597 8.21 7.16 -40.82
C PRO A 597 8.18 6.26 -39.59
N TYR A 598 8.18 4.96 -39.81
CA TYR A 598 8.15 3.92 -38.76
C TYR A 598 7.00 4.02 -37.78
N HIS A 599 5.94 4.71 -38.12
CA HIS A 599 4.78 4.92 -37.26
C HIS A 599 4.23 3.61 -36.73
N PHE A 600 3.96 3.58 -35.42
CA PHE A 600 3.38 2.42 -34.75
C PHE A 600 2.09 2.79 -33.99
N GLU A 601 2.13 3.80 -33.10
CA GLU A 601 0.99 4.19 -32.24
C GLU A 601 1.21 5.57 -31.58
N ALA A 602 0.41 5.89 -30.56
CA ALA A 602 0.52 7.09 -29.70
C ALA A 602 0.46 8.39 -30.49
N ASN A 603 -0.57 8.55 -31.29
CA ASN A 603 -0.78 9.79 -32.07
C ASN A 603 -1.11 10.96 -31.13
N GLU A 604 -0.45 12.08 -31.30
CA GLU A 604 -0.74 13.31 -30.60
C GLU A 604 -0.59 14.52 -31.53
N LEU A 605 -1.50 15.46 -31.39
CA LEU A 605 -1.49 16.73 -32.13
C LEU A 605 -1.36 17.90 -31.18
N ASN A 606 -0.50 18.84 -31.52
CA ASN A 606 -0.34 20.11 -30.83
C ASN A 606 -0.31 21.27 -31.82
N VAL A 607 -0.63 22.47 -31.35
CA VAL A 607 -0.43 23.70 -32.12
C VAL A 607 0.79 24.44 -31.58
N MET A 608 1.82 24.54 -32.36
CA MET A 608 3.06 25.23 -32.00
C MET A 608 3.43 26.25 -33.07
N GLY A 609 3.50 27.53 -32.68
CA GLY A 609 3.81 28.61 -33.63
C GLY A 609 2.84 28.72 -34.80
N GLY A 610 1.56 28.41 -34.57
CA GLY A 610 0.51 28.43 -35.60
C GLY A 610 0.55 27.26 -36.59
N LYS A 611 1.30 26.21 -36.30
CA LYS A 611 1.39 24.98 -37.10
C LYS A 611 0.89 23.79 -36.29
N LEU A 612 0.27 22.84 -36.98
CA LEU A 612 0.01 21.52 -36.42
C LEU A 612 1.33 20.76 -36.30
N VAL A 613 1.62 20.29 -35.10
CA VAL A 613 2.78 19.43 -34.81
C VAL A 613 2.24 18.07 -34.44
N TYR A 614 2.67 17.06 -35.18
CA TYR A 614 2.27 15.68 -34.97
C TYR A 614 3.41 14.90 -34.34
N SER A 615 3.16 14.33 -33.19
CA SER A 615 4.07 13.40 -32.50
C SER A 615 3.46 12.01 -32.43
N TYR A 616 4.31 10.97 -32.42
CA TYR A 616 3.89 9.59 -32.46
C TYR A 616 4.98 8.66 -31.97
N CYS A 617 4.61 7.43 -31.58
CA CYS A 617 5.56 6.37 -31.25
C CYS A 617 5.92 5.57 -32.50
N THR A 618 7.22 5.37 -32.71
CA THR A 618 7.72 4.39 -33.68
C THR A 618 7.64 2.99 -33.09
N SER A 619 7.75 1.95 -33.92
CA SER A 619 7.73 0.58 -33.43
C SER A 619 8.70 0.38 -32.23
N TRP A 620 8.23 -0.23 -31.18
CA TRP A 620 9.02 -0.55 -29.98
C TRP A 620 10.05 -1.67 -30.19
N ARG A 621 10.19 -2.18 -31.40
CA ARG A 621 11.22 -3.16 -31.74
C ARG A 621 12.56 -2.47 -31.94
N GLU A 622 13.65 -3.14 -31.56
CA GLU A 622 15.00 -2.60 -31.39
C GLU A 622 15.49 -1.66 -32.52
N ARG A 623 15.07 -1.86 -33.75
CA ARG A 623 15.64 -1.13 -34.90
C ARG A 623 15.00 0.24 -35.19
N THR A 624 13.88 0.55 -34.59
CA THR A 624 13.12 1.76 -34.91
C THR A 624 13.13 2.80 -33.80
N ASN A 625 13.35 2.37 -32.56
CA ASN A 625 13.39 3.25 -31.39
C ASN A 625 14.80 3.41 -30.78
N TRP A 626 15.86 2.96 -31.46
CA TRP A 626 17.21 2.88 -30.87
C TRP A 626 18.21 3.87 -31.51
N PRO A 627 19.24 4.32 -30.76
CA PRO A 627 20.25 5.30 -31.19
C PRO A 627 21.05 4.95 -32.43
N SER A 628 21.05 3.72 -32.89
CA SER A 628 21.74 3.29 -34.10
C SER A 628 21.05 3.73 -35.41
N TYR A 629 19.87 4.29 -35.33
CA TYR A 629 19.21 4.93 -36.46
C TYR A 629 19.67 6.39 -36.60
N GLY A 630 20.72 6.56 -37.33
CA GLY A 630 21.35 7.77 -37.75
C GLY A 630 20.77 9.12 -37.33
N GLY A 631 21.17 9.64 -36.18
CA GLY A 631 20.85 11.00 -35.77
C GLY A 631 19.52 11.21 -35.01
N ILE A 632 18.67 10.20 -34.87
CA ILE A 632 17.52 10.25 -33.97
C ILE A 632 17.97 9.68 -32.61
N SER A 633 19.21 9.92 -32.28
CA SER A 633 19.79 9.51 -31.00
C SER A 633 19.06 10.24 -29.89
N GLU A 634 18.60 9.51 -28.92
CA GLU A 634 18.17 10.00 -27.61
C GLU A 634 16.68 10.40 -27.46
N ALA A 635 15.87 10.41 -28.49
CA ALA A 635 14.43 10.52 -28.32
C ALA A 635 13.78 9.14 -28.45
N PRO A 636 13.14 8.61 -27.40
CA PRO A 636 12.42 7.35 -27.50
C PRO A 636 11.18 7.43 -28.40
N SER A 637 10.78 8.61 -28.81
CA SER A 637 9.67 8.86 -29.71
C SER A 637 10.10 9.75 -30.85
N ALA A 638 9.65 9.46 -32.05
CA ALA A 638 9.88 10.32 -33.17
C ALA A 638 8.89 11.49 -33.11
N CYS A 639 9.40 12.69 -33.27
CA CYS A 639 8.57 13.88 -33.48
C CYS A 639 8.70 14.32 -34.95
N SER A 640 7.60 14.48 -35.65
CA SER A 640 7.61 15.06 -36.94
C SER A 640 6.70 16.30 -37.03
N ILE A 641 7.10 17.25 -37.81
CA ILE A 641 6.36 18.49 -38.08
C ILE A 641 5.71 18.32 -39.43
N CYS A 642 4.40 18.44 -39.51
CA CYS A 642 3.64 18.45 -40.75
C CYS A 642 3.42 19.89 -41.25
#